data_59a462fd7da272a2f1d8ed374477461b
#
_entry.id   59a462fd7da272a2f1d8ed374477461b
#
_cell.length_a   1.000
_cell.length_b   1.000
_cell.length_c   1.000
_cell.angle_alpha   90.00
_cell.angle_beta   90.00
_cell.angle_gamma   90.00
#
_symmetry.space_group_name_H-M   'P 1'
#
loop_
_entity.id
_entity.type
_entity.pdbx_description
1 polymer ?
#
loop_
_entity_poly.entity_id
_entity_poly.type
_entity_poly.pdbx_seq_one_letter_code
_entity_poly.pdbx_strand_id
1 'polypeptide(L)'
;SPATRAAVRDDSNPFFVFDNAACISCARCVRACEEIQGTNALTMTGRGFESRPMAGIGSFAASNCISCGACVKECPTGALTEKTVLHLGEPTRTVRTTCAYCGVGCTFDAGVRDGQIVRLLPADDGPSNLGHACMKGRFGWTYITAPDRLRRPFVRRGDRREDPPWDGAIDLGAREFTRSRRAYGPDSLAVISSSRGTNEENYLFAKFVRCVLGTNHIDNCARVCHSATVTGMMETLGASAATNSIHDFDETKLILVVGANPTESHPVLGARIKQAARRGVPLIVADPRRTELARLADLHLRLRPGTNVALLNGMGHVMVSEGLIDKGFIEARTEGLADWIETVKTCTPALTETVTGVPASMIVEAARRYAKSGASMCVHGLGVTEHRWGSHGVIALCNLALATGNVGRPGTGINPLRGQNNVQGASDMGCLPTYFAGYQHFDDPTLAAKHQQITGRPLPTQRGMKTPDMWDAALEGKLKGLWIIGYDVAQTDPNLKRVREALRRLDFLVVQDLFMTETAQFAHLVIPGASFLEKDGTFTNLERRVQRIRKVVDPPEGVWPDWQVVCDVSTRMGYPMSYAHPSQIMDEVAGLAPVFAGLSFDRLESPDSLQWPVPSPDHAGTALMHVDRFPKGKARFVGVEYLPPGESPSEAYPFVLITGRILQHYGCGAQTRRTDIMRIVDADVLEMHPEDVARLGLQDRELVRLVSARGEAVLPLAVSDRVQPGQLFTSFHFPASEVNVLLSSSADESSKCPEYKVSTVRVERVEREELDSEDEAELHQVAMRLIT
;
A
#
# COMPACT_ATOMS: atom_id res chain seq x y z
N SER A 1 -17.13 54.39 8.89
CA SER A 1 -16.69 53.45 7.86
C SER A 1 -16.50 52.10 8.51
N PRO A 2 -16.96 51.02 7.91
CA PRO A 2 -16.63 49.70 8.43
C PRO A 2 -15.11 49.57 8.37
N ALA A 3 -14.50 49.26 9.51
CA ALA A 3 -13.09 48.98 9.57
C ALA A 3 -12.83 47.75 8.67
N THR A 4 -12.15 47.94 7.54
CA THR A 4 -11.74 46.85 6.66
C THR A 4 -10.55 46.14 7.33
N ARG A 5 -10.66 44.85 7.55
CA ARG A 5 -9.52 44.00 7.94
C ARG A 5 -8.40 44.17 6.91
N ALA A 6 -7.17 44.26 7.38
CA ALA A 6 -6.03 44.18 6.47
C ALA A 6 -6.13 42.87 5.66
N ALA A 7 -6.18 42.96 4.34
CA ALA A 7 -6.21 41.82 3.45
C ALA A 7 -4.88 41.08 3.54
N VAL A 8 -4.88 39.95 4.20
CA VAL A 8 -3.73 39.04 4.25
C VAL A 8 -4.10 37.81 3.41
N ARG A 9 -3.33 37.58 2.35
CA ARG A 9 -3.46 36.43 1.49
C ARG A 9 -2.25 35.51 1.70
N ASP A 10 -2.53 34.25 2.10
CA ASP A 10 -1.52 33.19 2.21
C ASP A 10 -1.66 32.26 1.00
N ASP A 11 -0.66 32.26 0.14
CA ASP A 11 -0.55 31.46 -1.08
C ASP A 11 0.58 30.42 -0.98
N SER A 12 1.12 30.23 0.23
CA SER A 12 2.27 29.37 0.47
C SER A 12 1.97 27.87 0.31
N ASN A 13 0.69 27.44 0.48
CA ASN A 13 0.32 26.07 0.20
C ASN A 13 0.27 25.80 -1.31
N PRO A 14 0.86 24.69 -1.81
CA PRO A 14 0.87 24.43 -3.26
C PRO A 14 -0.52 24.22 -3.88
N PHE A 15 -1.54 23.85 -3.10
CA PHE A 15 -2.85 23.40 -3.61
C PHE A 15 -3.98 24.39 -3.41
N PHE A 16 -3.91 25.25 -2.39
CA PHE A 16 -4.99 26.17 -2.07
C PHE A 16 -4.45 27.49 -1.53
N VAL A 17 -5.32 28.48 -1.54
CA VAL A 17 -5.05 29.84 -1.07
C VAL A 17 -5.96 30.14 0.10
N PHE A 18 -5.48 30.91 1.08
CA PHE A 18 -6.28 31.51 2.12
C PHE A 18 -6.34 33.02 1.92
N ASP A 19 -7.53 33.53 1.63
CA ASP A 19 -7.82 34.95 1.54
C ASP A 19 -8.64 35.43 2.76
N ASN A 20 -7.98 36.12 3.65
CA ASN A 20 -8.60 36.60 4.88
C ASN A 20 -9.71 37.61 4.63
N ALA A 21 -9.74 38.31 3.47
CA ALA A 21 -10.78 39.30 3.17
C ALA A 21 -12.17 38.64 3.03
N ALA A 22 -12.24 37.41 2.55
CA ALA A 22 -13.46 36.61 2.43
C ALA A 22 -13.84 35.84 3.72
N CYS A 23 -13.01 35.92 4.78
CA CYS A 23 -13.18 35.11 5.98
C CYS A 23 -14.20 35.73 6.95
N ILE A 24 -15.20 34.98 7.36
CA ILE A 24 -16.22 35.35 8.36
C ILE A 24 -15.90 34.90 9.78
N SER A 25 -14.70 34.33 10.03
CA SER A 25 -14.25 33.87 11.36
C SER A 25 -15.13 32.80 12.00
N CYS A 26 -15.79 31.97 11.21
CA CYS A 26 -16.70 30.89 11.68
C CYS A 26 -15.99 29.72 12.36
N ALA A 27 -14.66 29.64 12.32
CA ALA A 27 -13.81 28.61 12.91
C ALA A 27 -14.04 27.17 12.38
N ARG A 28 -14.84 26.95 11.33
CA ARG A 28 -15.06 25.59 10.75
C ARG A 28 -13.76 24.96 10.29
N CYS A 29 -12.87 25.74 9.65
CA CYS A 29 -11.56 25.26 9.18
C CYS A 29 -10.64 24.86 10.36
N VAL A 30 -10.69 25.56 11.49
CA VAL A 30 -9.93 25.22 12.70
C VAL A 30 -10.43 23.90 13.27
N ARG A 31 -11.76 23.76 13.44
CA ARG A 31 -12.35 22.50 13.93
C ARG A 31 -12.10 21.33 12.99
N ALA A 32 -12.18 21.52 11.67
CA ALA A 32 -11.83 20.48 10.72
C ALA A 32 -10.36 20.02 10.85
N CYS A 33 -9.44 20.96 11.09
CA CYS A 33 -8.03 20.64 11.30
C CYS A 33 -7.79 19.89 12.61
N GLU A 34 -8.52 20.25 13.68
CA GLU A 34 -8.40 19.66 15.01
C GLU A 34 -9.18 18.34 15.14
N GLU A 35 -10.48 18.37 14.88
CA GLU A 35 -11.40 17.28 15.20
C GLU A 35 -11.31 16.15 14.16
N ILE A 36 -11.15 16.48 12.86
CA ILE A 36 -11.13 15.52 11.78
C ILE A 36 -9.72 14.97 11.60
N GLN A 37 -8.73 15.83 11.34
CA GLN A 37 -7.36 15.40 11.02
C GLN A 37 -6.46 15.22 12.24
N GLY A 38 -6.77 15.94 13.32
CA GLY A 38 -5.95 15.92 14.51
C GLY A 38 -4.55 16.50 14.33
N THR A 39 -4.39 17.46 13.41
CA THR A 39 -3.09 18.04 13.06
C THR A 39 -2.83 19.35 13.80
N ASN A 40 -3.90 20.09 14.14
CA ASN A 40 -3.85 21.39 14.86
C ASN A 40 -2.95 22.42 14.15
N ALA A 41 -2.89 22.39 12.82
CA ALA A 41 -2.12 23.36 12.04
C ALA A 41 -2.78 24.74 12.00
N LEU A 42 -4.11 24.79 12.17
CA LEU A 42 -4.89 26.03 12.22
C LEU A 42 -5.34 26.32 13.66
N THR A 43 -5.26 27.58 14.05
CA THR A 43 -5.78 28.10 15.33
C THR A 43 -6.47 29.45 15.15
N MET A 44 -7.35 29.82 16.05
CA MET A 44 -7.90 31.17 16.08
C MET A 44 -6.91 32.11 16.76
N THR A 45 -6.58 33.20 16.10
CA THR A 45 -5.69 34.26 16.60
C THR A 45 -6.41 35.60 16.68
N GLY A 46 -5.85 36.56 17.46
CA GLY A 46 -6.49 37.82 17.68
C GLY A 46 -7.71 37.74 18.62
N ARG A 47 -8.39 38.84 18.79
CA ARG A 47 -9.63 38.95 19.59
C ARG A 47 -10.55 39.97 19.01
N GLY A 48 -11.83 39.86 19.31
CA GLY A 48 -12.86 40.78 18.82
C GLY A 48 -12.88 40.81 17.28
N PHE A 49 -12.85 41.98 16.69
CA PHE A 49 -12.89 42.17 15.24
C PHE A 49 -11.64 41.61 14.52
N GLU A 50 -10.51 41.51 15.21
CA GLU A 50 -9.25 40.98 14.67
C GLU A 50 -9.18 39.46 14.76
N SER A 51 -10.19 38.79 15.29
CA SER A 51 -10.22 37.32 15.41
C SER A 51 -10.25 36.67 14.03
N ARG A 52 -9.28 35.77 13.75
CA ARG A 52 -9.15 35.09 12.48
C ARG A 52 -8.42 33.72 12.62
N PRO A 53 -8.68 32.77 11.73
CA PRO A 53 -7.84 31.58 11.60
C PRO A 53 -6.44 31.97 11.11
N MET A 54 -5.41 31.29 11.65
CA MET A 54 -4.03 31.42 11.22
C MET A 54 -3.35 30.04 11.23
N ALA A 55 -2.50 29.77 10.24
CA ALA A 55 -1.70 28.57 10.19
C ALA A 55 -0.33 28.81 10.84
N GLY A 56 0.04 27.97 11.81
CA GLY A 56 1.34 28.03 12.47
C GLY A 56 1.69 29.43 12.97
N ILE A 57 2.86 29.91 12.59
CA ILE A 57 3.39 31.25 12.92
C ILE A 57 3.13 32.28 11.81
N GLY A 58 2.20 32.03 10.89
CA GLY A 58 1.80 33.01 9.87
C GLY A 58 1.50 32.45 8.49
N SER A 59 1.96 31.27 8.13
CA SER A 59 1.69 30.66 6.81
C SER A 59 1.50 29.14 6.88
N PHE A 60 0.83 28.59 5.87
CA PHE A 60 0.66 27.12 5.75
C PHE A 60 2.00 26.41 5.55
N ALA A 61 2.92 26.99 4.80
CA ALA A 61 4.25 26.40 4.57
C ALA A 61 5.08 26.32 5.86
N ALA A 62 4.93 27.30 6.76
CA ALA A 62 5.63 27.34 8.05
C ALA A 62 4.81 26.72 9.20
N SER A 63 3.95 25.76 8.91
CA SER A 63 3.07 25.11 9.89
C SER A 63 3.13 23.58 9.80
N ASN A 64 2.49 22.91 10.75
CA ASN A 64 2.29 21.46 10.71
C ASN A 64 1.21 21.02 9.71
N CYS A 65 0.88 21.84 8.72
CA CYS A 65 -0.15 21.53 7.74
C CYS A 65 0.25 20.33 6.87
N ILE A 66 -0.61 19.33 6.82
CA ILE A 66 -0.42 18.12 5.98
C ILE A 66 -1.13 18.24 4.64
N SER A 67 -1.61 19.42 4.27
CA SER A 67 -2.30 19.71 3.01
C SER A 67 -3.48 18.77 2.69
N CYS A 68 -4.20 18.28 3.68
CA CYS A 68 -5.32 17.33 3.50
C CYS A 68 -6.56 17.96 2.83
N GLY A 69 -6.68 19.30 2.84
CA GLY A 69 -7.81 20.03 2.26
C GLY A 69 -9.11 19.99 3.07
N ALA A 70 -9.14 19.46 4.29
CA ALA A 70 -10.35 19.44 5.12
C ALA A 70 -10.87 20.86 5.40
N CYS A 71 -9.97 21.80 5.75
CA CYS A 71 -10.30 23.21 5.98
C CYS A 71 -10.86 23.90 4.72
N VAL A 72 -10.39 23.51 3.54
CA VAL A 72 -10.88 24.04 2.25
C VAL A 72 -12.30 23.57 1.99
N LYS A 73 -12.58 22.28 2.21
CA LYS A 73 -13.94 21.71 2.05
C LYS A 73 -14.96 22.38 2.99
N GLU A 74 -14.55 22.67 4.20
CA GLU A 74 -15.43 23.22 5.24
C GLU A 74 -15.59 24.74 5.17
N CYS A 75 -14.88 25.46 4.28
CA CYS A 75 -14.96 26.91 4.18
C CYS A 75 -16.22 27.35 3.44
N PRO A 76 -17.18 28.05 4.10
CA PRO A 76 -18.47 28.38 3.48
C PRO A 76 -18.40 29.62 2.57
N THR A 77 -17.33 30.40 2.62
CA THR A 77 -17.20 31.69 1.93
C THR A 77 -16.14 31.69 0.83
N GLY A 78 -15.45 30.56 0.63
CA GLY A 78 -14.33 30.52 -0.32
C GLY A 78 -13.08 31.28 0.14
N ALA A 79 -13.00 31.67 1.43
CA ALA A 79 -11.76 32.22 1.98
C ALA A 79 -10.60 31.22 1.85
N LEU A 80 -10.88 29.92 1.90
CA LEU A 80 -9.97 28.84 1.55
C LEU A 80 -10.47 28.22 0.25
N THR A 81 -9.71 28.35 -0.82
CA THR A 81 -10.11 27.92 -2.18
C THR A 81 -8.96 27.18 -2.88
N GLU A 82 -9.29 26.10 -3.58
CA GLU A 82 -8.31 25.35 -4.37
C GLU A 82 -7.80 26.19 -5.56
N LYS A 83 -6.49 26.13 -5.82
CA LYS A 83 -5.86 26.88 -6.92
C LYS A 83 -6.41 26.46 -8.29
N THR A 84 -6.72 25.18 -8.45
CA THR A 84 -7.34 24.66 -9.69
C THR A 84 -8.73 25.26 -9.95
N VAL A 85 -9.53 25.46 -8.89
CA VAL A 85 -10.83 26.14 -9.02
C VAL A 85 -10.66 27.62 -9.39
N LEU A 86 -9.65 28.29 -8.82
CA LEU A 86 -9.34 29.68 -9.19
C LEU A 86 -8.91 29.83 -10.64
N HIS A 87 -8.23 28.83 -11.21
CA HIS A 87 -7.73 28.86 -12.59
C HIS A 87 -8.76 28.40 -13.61
N LEU A 88 -9.49 27.30 -13.32
CA LEU A 88 -10.41 26.66 -14.25
C LEU A 88 -11.88 27.03 -14.03
N GLY A 89 -12.21 27.67 -12.91
CA GLY A 89 -13.57 27.95 -12.48
C GLY A 89 -14.27 26.77 -11.80
N GLU A 90 -15.52 26.97 -11.40
CA GLU A 90 -16.32 25.93 -10.76
C GLU A 90 -16.69 24.80 -11.74
N PRO A 91 -16.74 23.55 -11.27
CA PRO A 91 -17.15 22.43 -12.09
C PRO A 91 -18.57 22.59 -12.67
N THR A 92 -18.80 22.09 -13.87
CA THR A 92 -20.13 22.06 -14.52
C THR A 92 -20.80 20.69 -14.40
N ARG A 93 -20.05 19.62 -14.14
CA ARG A 93 -20.57 18.27 -13.83
C ARG A 93 -19.74 17.59 -12.79
N THR A 94 -20.30 16.56 -12.15
CA THR A 94 -19.64 15.76 -11.14
C THR A 94 -19.77 14.28 -11.48
N VAL A 95 -18.69 13.52 -11.26
CA VAL A 95 -18.65 12.06 -11.43
C VAL A 95 -18.10 11.43 -10.16
N ARG A 96 -18.84 10.50 -9.57
CA ARG A 96 -18.39 9.75 -8.41
C ARG A 96 -17.38 8.67 -8.79
N THR A 97 -16.27 8.56 -8.06
CA THR A 97 -15.24 7.55 -8.30
C THR A 97 -14.49 7.21 -7.01
N THR A 98 -13.64 6.18 -7.07
CA THR A 98 -12.82 5.72 -5.94
C THR A 98 -11.35 6.07 -6.14
N CYS A 99 -10.68 6.48 -5.08
CA CYS A 99 -9.27 6.86 -5.05
C CYS A 99 -8.34 5.69 -5.41
N ALA A 100 -7.35 5.95 -6.25
CA ALA A 100 -6.36 4.95 -6.67
C ALA A 100 -5.03 5.01 -5.90
N TYR A 101 -4.97 5.60 -4.72
CA TYR A 101 -3.70 5.69 -3.97
C TYR A 101 -3.54 4.55 -2.96
N CYS A 102 -4.24 4.58 -1.83
CA CYS A 102 -4.06 3.57 -0.78
C CYS A 102 -5.30 2.70 -0.57
N GLY A 103 -5.13 1.64 0.19
CA GLY A 103 -6.14 0.64 0.47
C GLY A 103 -7.37 1.11 1.26
N VAL A 104 -7.42 2.37 1.71
CA VAL A 104 -8.64 2.91 2.35
C VAL A 104 -9.83 2.93 1.39
N GLY A 105 -9.58 3.20 0.09
CA GLY A 105 -10.66 3.26 -0.90
C GLY A 105 -11.59 4.45 -0.70
N CYS A 106 -11.03 5.66 -0.53
CA CYS A 106 -11.82 6.87 -0.37
C CYS A 106 -12.68 7.15 -1.60
N THR A 107 -13.96 7.45 -1.39
CA THR A 107 -14.89 7.87 -2.44
C THR A 107 -14.76 9.37 -2.67
N PHE A 108 -14.68 9.78 -3.94
CA PHE A 108 -14.60 11.17 -4.36
C PHE A 108 -15.68 11.52 -5.36
N ASP A 109 -16.16 12.74 -5.28
CA ASP A 109 -16.95 13.41 -6.28
C ASP A 109 -16.02 14.29 -7.12
N ALA A 110 -15.69 13.82 -8.32
CA ALA A 110 -14.79 14.49 -9.27
C ALA A 110 -15.53 15.56 -10.05
N GLY A 111 -15.18 16.82 -9.80
CA GLY A 111 -15.72 17.97 -10.51
C GLY A 111 -15.00 18.18 -11.84
N VAL A 112 -15.76 18.31 -12.93
CA VAL A 112 -15.26 18.46 -14.30
C VAL A 112 -15.86 19.71 -14.94
N ARG A 113 -15.03 20.42 -15.71
CA ARG A 113 -15.41 21.54 -16.56
C ARG A 113 -14.67 21.45 -17.89
N ASP A 114 -15.38 21.58 -18.99
CA ASP A 114 -14.80 21.59 -20.35
C ASP A 114 -13.84 20.42 -20.63
N GLY A 115 -14.22 19.20 -20.16
CA GLY A 115 -13.43 17.99 -20.30
C GLY A 115 -12.21 17.86 -19.38
N GLN A 116 -11.97 18.85 -18.50
CA GLN A 116 -10.87 18.88 -17.56
C GLN A 116 -11.36 18.65 -16.13
N ILE A 117 -10.57 17.93 -15.34
CA ILE A 117 -10.83 17.78 -13.90
C ILE A 117 -10.44 19.09 -13.23
N VAL A 118 -11.35 19.62 -12.42
CA VAL A 118 -11.14 20.84 -11.64
C VAL A 118 -10.74 20.50 -10.20
N ARG A 119 -11.43 19.53 -9.59
CA ARG A 119 -11.17 19.11 -8.21
C ARG A 119 -11.68 17.71 -7.92
N LEU A 120 -11.15 17.09 -6.88
CA LEU A 120 -11.68 15.87 -6.28
C LEU A 120 -12.17 16.17 -4.86
N LEU A 121 -13.48 16.21 -4.63
CA LEU A 121 -14.05 16.38 -3.30
C LEU A 121 -14.35 15.03 -2.65
N PRO A 122 -13.93 14.78 -1.39
CA PRO A 122 -14.33 13.56 -0.70
C PRO A 122 -15.84 13.55 -0.48
N ALA A 123 -16.48 12.48 -0.89
CA ALA A 123 -17.92 12.30 -0.75
C ALA A 123 -18.31 12.16 0.73
N ASP A 124 -19.30 12.92 1.19
CA ASP A 124 -19.74 12.92 2.59
C ASP A 124 -20.31 11.57 3.03
N ASP A 125 -20.97 10.89 2.12
CA ASP A 125 -21.55 9.55 2.26
C ASP A 125 -20.61 8.43 1.82
N GLY A 126 -19.34 8.75 1.54
CA GLY A 126 -18.32 7.77 1.12
C GLY A 126 -18.15 6.68 2.18
N PRO A 127 -18.36 5.40 1.85
CA PRO A 127 -18.49 4.33 2.85
C PRO A 127 -17.24 4.06 3.66
N SER A 128 -16.06 4.39 3.15
CA SER A 128 -14.79 4.18 3.85
C SER A 128 -14.20 5.46 4.43
N ASN A 129 -14.53 6.62 3.89
CA ASN A 129 -13.88 7.89 4.24
C ASN A 129 -14.78 8.95 4.85
N LEU A 130 -16.12 8.83 4.76
CA LEU A 130 -17.10 9.73 5.41
C LEU A 130 -16.73 11.22 5.26
N GLY A 131 -16.51 11.68 4.05
CA GLY A 131 -16.15 13.08 3.77
C GLY A 131 -14.70 13.46 4.03
N HIS A 132 -13.84 12.53 4.45
CA HIS A 132 -12.43 12.78 4.72
C HIS A 132 -11.53 12.44 3.52
N ALA A 133 -10.38 13.10 3.44
CA ALA A 133 -9.37 12.83 2.43
C ALA A 133 -7.96 13.09 2.96
N CYS A 134 -6.97 12.59 2.23
CA CYS A 134 -5.59 12.99 2.39
C CYS A 134 -5.13 13.82 1.18
N MET A 135 -3.97 14.44 1.30
CA MET A 135 -3.34 15.24 0.25
C MET A 135 -3.28 14.51 -1.10
N LYS A 136 -2.83 13.25 -1.09
CA LYS A 136 -2.66 12.45 -2.32
C LYS A 136 -3.98 12.25 -3.06
N GLY A 137 -5.02 11.79 -2.36
CA GLY A 137 -6.33 11.55 -2.97
C GLY A 137 -6.96 12.85 -3.48
N ARG A 138 -6.82 13.94 -2.72
CA ARG A 138 -7.44 15.21 -3.04
C ARG A 138 -6.73 15.99 -4.13
N PHE A 139 -5.41 16.02 -4.14
CA PHE A 139 -4.63 16.91 -5.01
C PHE A 139 -3.64 16.17 -5.93
N GLY A 140 -3.34 14.91 -5.64
CA GLY A 140 -2.34 14.15 -6.38
C GLY A 140 -2.85 13.53 -7.69
N TRP A 141 -3.91 14.05 -8.30
CA TRP A 141 -4.48 13.55 -9.55
C TRP A 141 -3.94 14.23 -10.80
N THR A 142 -3.27 15.37 -10.67
CA THR A 142 -2.80 16.19 -11.80
C THR A 142 -1.77 15.49 -12.70
N TYR A 143 -1.17 14.38 -12.25
CA TYR A 143 -0.28 13.55 -13.07
C TYR A 143 -0.94 13.05 -14.38
N ILE A 144 -2.27 12.97 -14.45
CA ILE A 144 -2.96 12.52 -15.68
C ILE A 144 -2.69 13.43 -16.89
N THR A 145 -2.38 14.69 -16.63
CA THR A 145 -2.04 15.68 -17.65
C THR A 145 -0.54 15.96 -17.77
N ALA A 146 0.29 15.18 -17.08
CA ALA A 146 1.74 15.36 -17.11
C ALA A 146 2.28 15.26 -18.54
N PRO A 147 3.24 16.12 -18.93
CA PRO A 147 3.72 16.20 -20.32
C PRO A 147 4.48 14.95 -20.77
N ASP A 148 5.09 14.21 -19.84
CA ASP A 148 5.82 12.96 -20.08
C ASP A 148 4.93 11.71 -20.02
N ARG A 149 3.58 11.88 -20.00
CA ARG A 149 2.62 10.78 -20.07
C ARG A 149 2.78 10.01 -21.39
N LEU A 150 2.90 8.68 -21.28
CA LEU A 150 2.90 7.80 -22.46
C LEU A 150 1.55 7.86 -23.18
N ARG A 151 1.58 8.03 -24.49
CA ARG A 151 0.37 8.15 -25.32
C ARG A 151 0.37 7.17 -26.49
N ARG A 152 1.52 6.59 -26.84
CA ARG A 152 1.69 5.64 -27.93
C ARG A 152 2.58 4.49 -27.50
N PRO A 153 2.35 3.28 -28.02
CA PRO A 153 3.29 2.19 -27.83
C PRO A 153 4.64 2.52 -28.47
N PHE A 154 5.70 1.96 -27.91
CA PHE A 154 6.98 1.95 -28.58
C PHE A 154 7.69 0.62 -28.43
N VAL A 155 8.56 0.32 -29.40
CA VAL A 155 9.39 -0.88 -29.46
C VAL A 155 10.84 -0.48 -29.40
N ARG A 156 11.62 -1.19 -28.62
CA ARG A 156 13.07 -1.07 -28.60
C ARG A 156 13.70 -2.15 -29.46
N ARG A 157 14.59 -1.75 -30.37
CA ARG A 157 15.42 -2.63 -31.18
C ARG A 157 16.90 -2.22 -31.06
N GLY A 158 17.60 -2.87 -30.13
CA GLY A 158 18.92 -2.39 -29.69
C GLY A 158 18.79 -0.98 -29.07
N ASP A 159 19.57 -0.03 -29.57
CA ASP A 159 19.55 1.36 -29.11
C ASP A 159 18.49 2.23 -29.81
N ARG A 160 17.74 1.66 -30.76
CA ARG A 160 16.70 2.40 -31.49
C ARG A 160 15.35 2.23 -30.82
N ARG A 161 14.61 3.34 -30.77
CA ARG A 161 13.20 3.39 -30.40
C ARG A 161 12.36 3.58 -31.68
N GLU A 162 11.35 2.74 -31.84
CA GLU A 162 10.37 2.80 -32.91
C GLU A 162 8.97 2.99 -32.31
N ASP A 163 8.16 3.86 -32.89
CA ASP A 163 6.79 4.11 -32.47
C ASP A 163 5.81 3.43 -33.48
N PRO A 164 5.51 2.13 -33.31
CA PRO A 164 4.60 1.42 -34.18
C PRO A 164 3.15 1.89 -33.98
N PRO A 165 2.27 1.70 -34.96
CA PRO A 165 0.84 1.81 -34.73
C PRO A 165 0.39 0.74 -33.72
N TRP A 166 -0.75 0.94 -33.09
CA TRP A 166 -1.28 0.01 -32.09
C TRP A 166 -1.34 -1.44 -32.57
N ASP A 167 -1.89 -1.67 -33.77
CA ASP A 167 -1.96 -3.02 -34.36
C ASP A 167 -0.59 -3.67 -34.44
N GLY A 168 0.43 -2.94 -34.86
CA GLY A 168 1.80 -3.43 -34.95
C GLY A 168 2.40 -3.76 -33.58
N ALA A 169 2.07 -3.01 -32.53
CA ALA A 169 2.50 -3.26 -31.17
C ALA A 169 1.84 -4.52 -30.60
N ILE A 170 0.53 -4.66 -30.77
CA ILE A 170 -0.25 -5.81 -30.32
C ILE A 170 0.19 -7.09 -31.08
N ASP A 171 0.37 -6.99 -32.40
CA ASP A 171 0.89 -8.11 -33.20
C ASP A 171 2.28 -8.55 -32.77
N LEU A 172 3.16 -7.62 -32.43
CA LEU A 172 4.47 -7.94 -31.89
C LEU A 172 4.36 -8.72 -30.59
N GLY A 173 3.57 -8.20 -29.62
CA GLY A 173 3.34 -8.87 -28.34
C GLY A 173 2.80 -10.29 -28.51
N ALA A 174 1.74 -10.44 -29.30
CA ALA A 174 1.12 -11.73 -29.57
C ALA A 174 2.07 -12.72 -30.27
N ARG A 175 2.85 -12.27 -31.26
CA ARG A 175 3.83 -13.07 -31.99
C ARG A 175 4.95 -13.56 -31.08
N GLU A 176 5.56 -12.68 -30.30
CA GLU A 176 6.71 -13.02 -29.46
C GLU A 176 6.31 -13.95 -28.30
N PHE A 177 5.17 -13.74 -27.64
CA PHE A 177 4.64 -14.68 -26.66
C PHE A 177 4.30 -16.04 -27.29
N THR A 178 3.70 -16.06 -28.50
CA THR A 178 3.41 -17.31 -29.22
C THR A 178 4.70 -18.02 -29.59
N ARG A 179 5.72 -17.31 -30.06
CA ARG A 179 7.03 -17.85 -30.40
C ARG A 179 7.69 -18.51 -29.19
N SER A 180 7.76 -17.79 -28.07
CA SER A 180 8.38 -18.29 -26.83
C SER A 180 7.64 -19.51 -26.28
N ARG A 181 6.29 -19.46 -26.26
CA ARG A 181 5.46 -20.60 -25.83
C ARG A 181 5.69 -21.86 -26.67
N ARG A 182 5.80 -21.70 -28.00
CA ARG A 182 6.06 -22.83 -28.91
C ARG A 182 7.47 -23.39 -28.76
N ALA A 183 8.47 -22.55 -28.56
CA ALA A 183 9.85 -22.94 -28.50
C ALA A 183 10.25 -23.55 -27.15
N TYR A 184 9.73 -22.99 -26.02
CA TYR A 184 10.20 -23.32 -24.67
C TYR A 184 9.09 -23.81 -23.72
N GLY A 185 7.83 -23.86 -24.20
CA GLY A 185 6.70 -24.30 -23.39
C GLY A 185 6.04 -23.16 -22.60
N PRO A 186 4.87 -23.43 -21.99
CA PRO A 186 4.08 -22.43 -21.25
C PRO A 186 4.82 -21.82 -20.06
N ASP A 187 5.64 -22.60 -19.36
CA ASP A 187 6.34 -22.18 -18.13
C ASP A 187 7.54 -21.27 -18.39
N SER A 188 7.87 -21.01 -19.66
CA SER A 188 8.84 -19.98 -20.05
C SER A 188 8.27 -18.55 -20.04
N LEU A 189 6.99 -18.39 -19.72
CA LEU A 189 6.26 -17.12 -19.77
C LEU A 189 5.62 -16.81 -18.43
N ALA A 190 5.58 -15.51 -18.07
CA ALA A 190 4.95 -15.04 -16.87
C ALA A 190 4.29 -13.66 -17.04
N VAL A 191 3.44 -13.29 -16.10
CA VAL A 191 2.84 -11.95 -15.97
C VAL A 191 3.00 -11.47 -14.53
N ILE A 192 3.37 -10.23 -14.35
CA ILE A 192 3.29 -9.52 -13.06
C ILE A 192 2.23 -8.43 -13.19
N SER A 193 1.11 -8.64 -12.50
CA SER A 193 0.00 -7.71 -12.45
C SER A 193 0.17 -6.69 -11.32
N SER A 194 -0.74 -5.75 -11.22
CA SER A 194 -0.63 -4.65 -10.26
C SER A 194 -1.96 -4.30 -9.61
N SER A 195 -1.84 -3.80 -8.40
CA SER A 195 -2.93 -3.14 -7.68
C SER A 195 -3.37 -1.80 -8.30
N ARG A 196 -2.75 -1.35 -9.38
CA ARG A 196 -3.17 -0.15 -10.13
C ARG A 196 -4.23 -0.45 -11.17
N GLY A 197 -4.29 -1.70 -11.64
CA GLY A 197 -5.38 -2.20 -12.47
C GLY A 197 -6.67 -2.38 -11.67
N THR A 198 -7.80 -2.39 -12.38
CA THR A 198 -9.10 -2.73 -11.82
C THR A 198 -9.20 -4.21 -11.47
N ASN A 199 -10.24 -4.61 -10.78
CA ASN A 199 -10.53 -6.03 -10.55
C ASN A 199 -10.68 -6.76 -11.87
N GLU A 200 -11.41 -6.18 -12.81
CA GLU A 200 -11.67 -6.72 -14.13
C GLU A 200 -10.38 -6.91 -14.93
N GLU A 201 -9.51 -5.91 -14.92
CA GLU A 201 -8.19 -6.00 -15.58
C GLU A 201 -7.32 -7.10 -14.95
N ASN A 202 -7.24 -7.14 -13.63
CA ASN A 202 -6.50 -8.18 -12.92
C ASN A 202 -7.03 -9.58 -13.25
N TYR A 203 -8.37 -9.75 -13.28
CA TYR A 203 -8.96 -11.03 -13.65
C TYR A 203 -8.61 -11.42 -15.10
N LEU A 204 -8.66 -10.49 -16.04
CA LEU A 204 -8.32 -10.77 -17.44
C LEU A 204 -6.84 -11.14 -17.62
N PHE A 205 -5.91 -10.51 -16.89
CA PHE A 205 -4.51 -10.95 -16.88
C PHE A 205 -4.36 -12.35 -16.30
N ALA A 206 -5.09 -12.65 -15.23
CA ALA A 206 -5.12 -14.01 -14.68
C ALA A 206 -5.71 -15.03 -15.66
N LYS A 207 -6.78 -14.67 -16.37
CA LYS A 207 -7.38 -15.48 -17.44
C LYS A 207 -6.42 -15.66 -18.62
N PHE A 208 -5.74 -14.61 -19.05
CA PHE A 208 -4.75 -14.67 -20.13
C PHE A 208 -3.64 -15.66 -19.80
N VAL A 209 -3.07 -15.59 -18.61
CA VAL A 209 -2.00 -16.54 -18.20
C VAL A 209 -2.48 -17.97 -18.21
N ARG A 210 -3.68 -18.25 -17.70
CA ARG A 210 -4.21 -19.60 -17.56
C ARG A 210 -4.77 -20.17 -18.87
N CYS A 211 -5.52 -19.37 -19.62
CA CYS A 211 -6.21 -19.85 -20.82
C CYS A 211 -5.36 -19.71 -22.09
N VAL A 212 -4.50 -18.68 -22.17
CA VAL A 212 -3.71 -18.38 -23.37
C VAL A 212 -2.28 -18.87 -23.26
N LEU A 213 -1.60 -18.54 -22.17
CA LEU A 213 -0.23 -19.02 -21.92
C LEU A 213 -0.23 -20.48 -21.47
N GLY A 214 -1.18 -20.91 -20.66
CA GLY A 214 -1.34 -22.29 -20.18
C GLY A 214 -0.51 -22.59 -18.94
N THR A 215 -0.26 -21.60 -18.08
CA THR A 215 0.51 -21.71 -16.84
C THR A 215 -0.17 -20.96 -15.70
N ASN A 216 0.33 -21.09 -14.47
CA ASN A 216 -0.04 -20.28 -13.31
C ASN A 216 1.05 -19.26 -12.92
N HIS A 217 1.98 -18.94 -13.83
CA HIS A 217 3.03 -17.95 -13.59
C HIS A 217 2.49 -16.53 -13.66
N ILE A 218 1.65 -16.18 -12.69
CA ILE A 218 1.14 -14.83 -12.46
C ILE A 218 1.29 -14.47 -10.99
N ASP A 219 1.80 -13.28 -10.73
CA ASP A 219 1.89 -12.73 -9.39
C ASP A 219 1.56 -11.23 -9.44
N ASN A 220 1.52 -10.58 -8.29
CA ASN A 220 1.25 -9.14 -8.23
C ASN A 220 2.05 -8.48 -7.10
N CYS A 221 2.00 -7.15 -7.02
CA CYS A 221 2.72 -6.36 -6.03
C CYS A 221 2.39 -6.69 -4.55
N ALA A 222 1.36 -7.52 -4.27
CA ALA A 222 1.15 -8.05 -2.92
C ALA A 222 2.31 -8.95 -2.47
N ARG A 223 3.11 -9.48 -3.41
CA ARG A 223 4.26 -10.31 -3.10
C ARG A 223 5.26 -9.62 -2.19
N VAL A 224 5.59 -8.38 -2.49
CA VAL A 224 6.51 -7.56 -1.70
C VAL A 224 5.81 -6.79 -0.58
N CYS A 225 4.56 -7.12 -0.26
CA CYS A 225 3.74 -6.33 0.66
C CYS A 225 3.09 -7.22 1.74
N HIS A 226 1.96 -7.83 1.42
CA HIS A 226 1.11 -8.59 2.35
C HIS A 226 0.98 -10.08 2.00
N SER A 227 1.88 -10.66 1.22
CA SER A 227 1.88 -12.10 0.98
C SER A 227 2.09 -12.92 2.25
N ALA A 228 2.87 -12.41 3.20
CA ALA A 228 3.01 -13.00 4.53
C ALA A 228 1.67 -13.00 5.30
N THR A 229 0.85 -11.94 5.14
CA THR A 229 -0.52 -11.92 5.70
C THR A 229 -1.40 -12.99 5.05
N VAL A 230 -1.31 -13.16 3.72
CA VAL A 230 -2.06 -14.23 3.04
C VAL A 230 -1.69 -15.58 3.63
N THR A 231 -0.42 -15.87 3.77
CA THR A 231 0.06 -17.15 4.33
C THR A 231 -0.41 -17.34 5.77
N GLY A 232 -0.12 -16.41 6.67
CA GLY A 232 -0.40 -16.56 8.09
C GLY A 232 -1.90 -16.62 8.42
N MET A 233 -2.72 -15.76 7.80
CA MET A 233 -4.16 -15.78 8.04
C MET A 233 -4.87 -16.96 7.36
N MET A 234 -4.43 -17.41 6.19
CA MET A 234 -4.97 -18.63 5.57
C MET A 234 -4.66 -19.86 6.42
N GLU A 235 -3.50 -19.93 7.05
CA GLU A 235 -3.13 -21.04 7.91
C GLU A 235 -3.95 -21.06 9.22
N THR A 236 -4.13 -19.91 9.83
CA THR A 236 -4.80 -19.77 11.14
C THR A 236 -6.32 -19.65 11.03
N LEU A 237 -6.82 -18.71 10.24
CA LEU A 237 -8.25 -18.36 10.15
C LEU A 237 -8.95 -18.97 8.93
N GLY A 238 -8.21 -19.43 7.93
CA GLY A 238 -8.75 -19.97 6.68
C GLY A 238 -9.24 -18.88 5.70
N ALA A 239 -8.98 -17.60 5.98
CA ALA A 239 -9.27 -16.49 5.09
C ALA A 239 -8.22 -15.39 5.25
N SER A 240 -7.86 -14.75 4.14
CA SER A 240 -6.77 -13.77 4.11
C SER A 240 -7.26 -12.37 3.77
N ALA A 241 -8.02 -11.78 4.66
CA ALA A 241 -8.47 -10.39 4.53
C ALA A 241 -8.79 -9.80 5.90
N ALA A 242 -8.96 -8.48 5.98
CA ALA A 242 -9.41 -7.83 7.20
C ALA A 242 -10.69 -8.49 7.72
N THR A 243 -10.74 -8.82 9.00
CA THR A 243 -11.90 -9.50 9.57
C THR A 243 -13.07 -8.56 9.82
N ASN A 244 -12.79 -7.27 9.96
CA ASN A 244 -13.74 -6.23 10.34
C ASN A 244 -13.74 -5.06 9.36
N SER A 245 -14.78 -4.25 9.44
CA SER A 245 -14.91 -2.99 8.69
C SER A 245 -14.13 -1.85 9.34
N ILE A 246 -13.81 -0.81 8.56
CA ILE A 246 -13.26 0.46 9.07
C ILE A 246 -14.21 1.09 10.10
N HIS A 247 -15.52 0.89 9.98
CA HIS A 247 -16.50 1.41 10.95
C HIS A 247 -16.35 0.81 12.35
N ASP A 248 -15.81 -0.41 12.47
CA ASP A 248 -15.63 -1.08 13.76
C ASP A 248 -14.58 -0.40 14.66
N PHE A 249 -13.80 0.56 14.14
CA PHE A 249 -12.97 1.44 14.98
C PHE A 249 -13.78 2.32 15.93
N ASP A 250 -15.06 2.51 15.67
CA ASP A 250 -15.97 3.24 16.57
C ASP A 250 -16.51 2.37 17.72
N GLU A 251 -16.46 1.04 17.57
CA GLU A 251 -16.94 0.06 18.54
C GLU A 251 -15.81 -0.54 19.41
N THR A 252 -14.55 -0.35 18.99
CA THR A 252 -13.42 -0.98 19.68
C THR A 252 -13.14 -0.33 21.04
N LYS A 253 -12.66 -1.14 21.97
CA LYS A 253 -12.28 -0.71 23.33
C LYS A 253 -10.77 -0.68 23.55
N LEU A 254 -9.99 -1.15 22.60
CA LEU A 254 -8.54 -1.05 22.56
C LEU A 254 -8.04 -1.27 21.14
N ILE A 255 -7.07 -0.47 20.72
CA ILE A 255 -6.39 -0.61 19.43
C ILE A 255 -4.93 -0.99 19.67
N LEU A 256 -4.52 -2.14 19.11
CA LEU A 256 -3.14 -2.57 19.04
C LEU A 256 -2.62 -2.37 17.61
N VAL A 257 -1.65 -1.47 17.41
CA VAL A 257 -1.01 -1.21 16.12
C VAL A 257 0.38 -1.84 16.13
N VAL A 258 0.67 -2.74 15.20
CA VAL A 258 1.95 -3.44 15.11
C VAL A 258 2.59 -3.23 13.76
N GLY A 259 3.80 -2.66 13.73
CA GLY A 259 4.57 -2.45 12.52
C GLY A 259 3.82 -1.67 11.45
N ALA A 260 3.07 -0.65 11.84
CA ALA A 260 2.25 0.14 10.94
C ALA A 260 2.26 1.63 11.29
N ASN A 261 2.35 2.48 10.26
CA ASN A 261 2.22 3.92 10.40
C ASN A 261 1.07 4.45 9.52
N PRO A 262 -0.19 4.25 9.94
CA PRO A 262 -1.33 4.66 9.13
C PRO A 262 -1.46 6.16 8.93
N THR A 263 -0.89 7.01 9.78
CA THR A 263 -0.90 8.47 9.58
C THR A 263 -0.13 8.90 8.33
N GLU A 264 0.84 8.13 7.89
CA GLU A 264 1.58 8.35 6.64
C GLU A 264 1.06 7.48 5.48
N SER A 265 0.83 6.17 5.71
CA SER A 265 0.48 5.22 4.66
C SER A 265 -1.03 5.17 4.32
N HIS A 266 -1.90 5.38 5.32
CA HIS A 266 -3.37 5.34 5.22
C HIS A 266 -4.00 6.52 5.98
N PRO A 267 -3.75 7.78 5.57
CA PRO A 267 -3.96 8.94 6.44
C PRO A 267 -5.39 9.12 6.96
N VAL A 268 -6.41 8.74 6.18
CA VAL A 268 -7.81 8.79 6.61
C VAL A 268 -8.09 7.81 7.75
N LEU A 269 -7.55 6.59 7.65
CA LEU A 269 -7.64 5.61 8.74
C LEU A 269 -6.79 6.05 9.94
N GLY A 270 -5.59 6.61 9.70
CA GLY A 270 -4.75 7.19 10.75
C GLY A 270 -5.48 8.28 11.54
N ALA A 271 -6.22 9.16 10.85
CA ALA A 271 -7.06 10.17 11.49
C ALA A 271 -8.17 9.52 12.35
N ARG A 272 -8.81 8.46 11.87
CA ARG A 272 -9.84 7.73 12.63
C ARG A 272 -9.28 7.08 13.90
N ILE A 273 -8.09 6.49 13.84
CA ILE A 273 -7.39 5.95 15.02
C ILE A 273 -7.06 7.08 16.02
N LYS A 274 -6.58 8.24 15.54
CA LYS A 274 -6.36 9.41 16.39
C LYS A 274 -7.64 9.89 17.06
N GLN A 275 -8.75 9.93 16.33
CA GLN A 275 -10.06 10.28 16.88
C GLN A 275 -10.51 9.26 17.96
N ALA A 276 -10.32 7.96 17.73
CA ALA A 276 -10.63 6.94 18.74
C ALA A 276 -9.80 7.13 20.01
N ALA A 277 -8.49 7.32 19.88
CA ALA A 277 -7.60 7.59 21.02
C ALA A 277 -8.02 8.87 21.79
N ARG A 278 -8.42 9.94 21.09
CA ARG A 278 -8.92 11.18 21.73
C ARG A 278 -10.25 10.97 22.47
N ARG A 279 -11.08 10.01 22.03
CA ARG A 279 -12.28 9.61 22.76
C ARG A 279 -11.97 8.73 23.99
N GLY A 280 -10.70 8.47 24.27
CA GLY A 280 -10.26 7.64 25.41
C GLY A 280 -10.14 6.14 25.13
N VAL A 281 -10.16 5.73 23.85
CA VAL A 281 -9.87 4.33 23.48
C VAL A 281 -8.36 4.10 23.65
N PRO A 282 -7.94 3.17 24.53
CA PRO A 282 -6.53 2.87 24.77
C PRO A 282 -5.82 2.47 23.48
N LEU A 283 -4.63 3.03 23.27
CA LEU A 283 -3.80 2.79 22.09
C LEU A 283 -2.46 2.18 22.50
N ILE A 284 -2.15 1.01 21.97
CA ILE A 284 -0.85 0.36 22.08
C ILE A 284 -0.19 0.36 20.72
N VAL A 285 1.03 0.85 20.63
CA VAL A 285 1.81 0.87 19.38
C VAL A 285 3.09 0.08 19.57
N ALA A 286 3.29 -0.95 18.76
CA ALA A 286 4.53 -1.72 18.67
C ALA A 286 5.22 -1.36 17.34
N ASP A 287 6.19 -0.47 17.40
CA ASP A 287 6.96 0.03 16.26
C ASP A 287 8.35 0.49 16.71
N PRO A 288 9.44 0.20 15.99
CA PRO A 288 10.77 0.70 16.31
C PRO A 288 10.89 2.22 16.23
N ARG A 289 10.08 2.86 15.38
CA ARG A 289 10.06 4.31 15.18
C ARG A 289 9.02 4.99 16.08
N ARG A 290 9.35 6.18 16.53
CA ARG A 290 8.41 7.06 17.23
C ARG A 290 7.48 7.75 16.24
N THR A 291 6.48 7.00 15.75
CA THR A 291 5.47 7.49 14.80
C THR A 291 4.52 8.50 15.45
N GLU A 292 3.67 9.17 14.65
CA GLU A 292 2.65 10.07 15.20
C GLU A 292 1.70 9.34 16.16
N LEU A 293 1.27 8.12 15.83
CA LEU A 293 0.44 7.32 16.73
C LEU A 293 1.20 6.89 17.99
N ALA A 294 2.49 6.60 17.89
CA ALA A 294 3.31 6.24 19.05
C ALA A 294 3.45 7.40 20.06
N ARG A 295 3.36 8.66 19.59
CA ARG A 295 3.31 9.85 20.47
C ARG A 295 1.99 10.00 21.20
N LEU A 296 0.92 9.41 20.69
CA LEU A 296 -0.43 9.44 21.26
C LEU A 296 -0.75 8.17 22.05
N ALA A 297 0.07 7.15 21.93
CA ALA A 297 -0.17 5.84 22.52
C ALA A 297 -0.02 5.86 24.04
N ASP A 298 -0.89 5.10 24.74
CA ASP A 298 -0.75 4.81 26.14
C ASP A 298 0.50 3.94 26.43
N LEU A 299 0.82 3.04 25.48
CA LEU A 299 2.03 2.23 25.52
C LEU A 299 2.70 2.23 24.14
N HIS A 300 3.96 2.64 24.09
CA HIS A 300 4.81 2.49 22.90
C HIS A 300 5.84 1.38 23.14
N LEU A 301 5.61 0.22 22.59
CA LEU A 301 6.51 -0.93 22.62
C LEU A 301 7.56 -0.76 21.53
N ARG A 302 8.65 -0.09 21.85
CA ARG A 302 9.70 0.33 20.92
C ARG A 302 10.69 -0.81 20.68
N LEU A 303 10.24 -1.84 19.95
CA LEU A 303 10.99 -3.06 19.72
C LEU A 303 12.18 -2.88 18.74
N ARG A 304 13.17 -3.75 18.81
CA ARG A 304 14.20 -3.87 17.78
C ARG A 304 13.59 -4.40 16.48
N PRO A 305 14.02 -3.90 15.28
CA PRO A 305 13.57 -4.44 14.00
C PRO A 305 13.80 -5.96 13.91
N GLY A 306 12.83 -6.69 13.35
CA GLY A 306 12.90 -8.15 13.20
C GLY A 306 12.46 -8.96 14.41
N THR A 307 12.05 -8.34 15.51
CA THR A 307 11.71 -9.06 16.77
C THR A 307 10.21 -9.15 17.08
N ASN A 308 9.36 -8.96 16.07
CA ASN A 308 7.89 -9.00 16.24
C ASN A 308 7.40 -10.33 16.88
N VAL A 309 7.89 -11.47 16.36
CA VAL A 309 7.47 -12.79 16.86
C VAL A 309 7.81 -12.95 18.34
N ALA A 310 9.01 -12.53 18.76
CA ALA A 310 9.41 -12.59 20.17
C ALA A 310 8.48 -11.74 21.04
N LEU A 311 8.17 -10.50 20.64
CA LEU A 311 7.26 -9.62 21.37
C LEU A 311 5.88 -10.24 21.56
N LEU A 312 5.30 -10.73 20.46
CA LEU A 312 3.94 -11.28 20.45
C LEU A 312 3.87 -12.60 21.23
N ASN A 313 4.89 -13.45 21.13
CA ASN A 313 4.99 -14.67 21.93
C ASN A 313 5.17 -14.35 23.43
N GLY A 314 5.93 -13.30 23.78
CA GLY A 314 6.04 -12.81 25.15
C GLY A 314 4.70 -12.33 25.72
N MET A 315 3.89 -11.62 24.91
CA MET A 315 2.52 -11.29 25.29
C MET A 315 1.65 -12.55 25.46
N GLY A 316 1.79 -13.52 24.55
CA GLY A 316 1.11 -14.83 24.63
C GLY A 316 1.47 -15.59 25.90
N HIS A 317 2.75 -15.60 26.29
CA HIS A 317 3.21 -16.17 27.55
C HIS A 317 2.47 -15.59 28.77
N VAL A 318 2.36 -14.28 28.84
CA VAL A 318 1.64 -13.60 29.93
C VAL A 318 0.16 -14.00 29.93
N MET A 319 -0.49 -14.02 28.75
CA MET A 319 -1.91 -14.40 28.66
C MET A 319 -2.16 -15.81 29.14
N VAL A 320 -1.28 -16.75 28.79
CA VAL A 320 -1.39 -18.16 29.23
C VAL A 320 -1.09 -18.31 30.73
N SER A 321 0.04 -17.74 31.19
CA SER A 321 0.49 -17.91 32.59
C SER A 321 -0.43 -17.25 33.61
N GLU A 322 -1.10 -16.16 33.23
CA GLU A 322 -2.07 -15.45 34.09
C GLU A 322 -3.53 -15.89 33.86
N GLY A 323 -3.77 -16.87 32.98
CA GLY A 323 -5.12 -17.37 32.70
C GLY A 323 -6.03 -16.36 32.00
N LEU A 324 -5.47 -15.44 31.23
CA LEU A 324 -6.18 -14.36 30.53
C LEU A 324 -6.73 -14.79 29.14
N ILE A 325 -6.83 -16.10 28.89
CA ILE A 325 -7.35 -16.67 27.65
C ILE A 325 -8.86 -16.95 27.76
N ASP A 326 -9.59 -16.77 26.66
CA ASP A 326 -11.02 -17.08 26.57
C ASP A 326 -11.22 -18.59 26.32
N LYS A 327 -11.33 -19.37 27.40
CA LYS A 327 -11.48 -20.82 27.33
C LYS A 327 -12.72 -21.26 26.57
N GLY A 328 -13.84 -20.51 26.70
CA GLY A 328 -15.10 -20.86 26.05
C GLY A 328 -15.01 -20.70 24.54
N PHE A 329 -14.45 -19.57 24.06
CA PHE A 329 -14.21 -19.35 22.66
C PHE A 329 -13.23 -20.39 22.08
N ILE A 330 -12.14 -20.65 22.79
CA ILE A 330 -11.09 -21.58 22.34
C ILE A 330 -11.66 -22.98 22.14
N GLU A 331 -12.37 -23.52 23.12
CA GLU A 331 -12.96 -24.86 23.08
C GLU A 331 -13.97 -24.99 21.90
N ALA A 332 -14.83 -24.00 21.78
CA ALA A 332 -15.89 -24.03 20.79
C ALA A 332 -15.38 -23.83 19.35
N ARG A 333 -14.37 -22.97 19.14
CA ARG A 333 -14.08 -22.41 17.84
C ARG A 333 -12.66 -22.64 17.31
N THR A 334 -11.78 -23.27 18.11
CA THR A 334 -10.37 -23.41 17.73
C THR A 334 -9.85 -24.83 17.90
N GLU A 335 -8.65 -25.08 17.34
CA GLU A 335 -7.84 -26.28 17.52
C GLU A 335 -6.36 -25.91 17.63
N GLY A 336 -5.49 -26.84 18.03
CA GLY A 336 -4.03 -26.65 18.08
C GLY A 336 -3.51 -25.83 19.26
N LEU A 337 -4.33 -25.55 20.29
CA LEU A 337 -3.93 -24.73 21.45
C LEU A 337 -2.69 -25.26 22.16
N ALA A 338 -2.54 -26.58 22.29
CA ALA A 338 -1.43 -27.19 23.01
C ALA A 338 -0.07 -26.86 22.42
N ASP A 339 0.04 -26.86 21.09
CA ASP A 339 1.29 -26.56 20.36
C ASP A 339 1.69 -25.09 20.58
N TRP A 340 0.70 -24.18 20.56
CA TRP A 340 0.97 -22.78 20.85
C TRP A 340 1.38 -22.53 22.30
N ILE A 341 0.72 -23.16 23.26
CA ILE A 341 1.10 -23.06 24.70
C ILE A 341 2.54 -23.53 24.89
N GLU A 342 2.93 -24.67 24.30
CA GLU A 342 4.30 -25.16 24.40
C GLU A 342 5.31 -24.16 23.82
N THR A 343 4.99 -23.55 22.69
CA THR A 343 5.84 -22.52 22.08
C THR A 343 6.01 -21.29 22.97
N VAL A 344 4.92 -20.74 23.53
CA VAL A 344 5.01 -19.51 24.33
C VAL A 344 5.48 -19.73 25.76
N LYS A 345 5.49 -20.96 26.26
CA LYS A 345 5.87 -21.33 27.63
C LYS A 345 7.25 -20.79 28.03
N THR A 346 8.20 -20.80 27.11
CA THR A 346 9.56 -20.33 27.35
C THR A 346 9.76 -18.82 27.08
N CYS A 347 8.78 -18.17 26.47
CA CYS A 347 8.86 -16.76 26.06
C CYS A 347 8.56 -15.81 27.22
N THR A 348 9.29 -15.95 28.35
CA THR A 348 9.06 -15.10 29.52
C THR A 348 9.28 -13.62 29.20
N PRO A 349 8.61 -12.68 29.91
CA PRO A 349 8.81 -11.26 29.71
C PRO A 349 10.27 -10.81 29.79
N ALA A 350 11.07 -11.40 30.69
CA ALA A 350 12.48 -11.10 30.85
C ALA A 350 13.32 -11.55 29.63
N LEU A 351 13.05 -12.76 29.10
CA LEU A 351 13.70 -13.21 27.87
C LEU A 351 13.27 -12.35 26.69
N THR A 352 11.99 -12.02 26.60
CA THR A 352 11.45 -11.17 25.55
C THR A 352 12.07 -9.77 25.58
N GLU A 353 12.27 -9.17 26.75
CA GLU A 353 13.00 -7.90 26.91
C GLU A 353 14.42 -7.99 26.35
N THR A 354 15.15 -9.07 26.67
CA THR A 354 16.52 -9.27 26.16
C THR A 354 16.56 -9.28 24.63
N VAL A 355 15.58 -9.94 23.98
CA VAL A 355 15.50 -10.04 22.51
C VAL A 355 15.00 -8.75 21.88
N THR A 356 13.92 -8.18 22.40
CA THR A 356 13.20 -7.07 21.76
C THR A 356 13.70 -5.69 22.18
N GLY A 357 14.30 -5.57 23.34
CA GLY A 357 14.63 -4.29 23.98
C GLY A 357 13.41 -3.60 24.63
N VAL A 358 12.23 -4.19 24.58
CA VAL A 358 11.03 -3.66 25.23
C VAL A 358 11.03 -4.11 26.69
N PRO A 359 10.88 -3.20 27.68
CA PRO A 359 10.86 -3.56 29.09
C PRO A 359 9.82 -4.63 29.43
N ALA A 360 10.18 -5.63 30.23
CA ALA A 360 9.32 -6.74 30.63
C ALA A 360 7.99 -6.25 31.24
N SER A 361 8.03 -5.18 32.04
CA SER A 361 6.84 -4.55 32.62
C SER A 361 5.86 -4.03 31.57
N MET A 362 6.35 -3.47 30.47
CA MET A 362 5.51 -2.98 29.37
C MET A 362 4.90 -4.13 28.57
N ILE A 363 5.63 -5.23 28.39
CA ILE A 363 5.12 -6.44 27.73
C ILE A 363 3.95 -7.03 28.53
N VAL A 364 4.13 -7.17 29.85
CA VAL A 364 3.09 -7.63 30.78
C VAL A 364 1.86 -6.72 30.73
N GLU A 365 2.06 -5.41 30.78
CA GLU A 365 0.97 -4.44 30.76
C GLU A 365 0.21 -4.48 29.42
N ALA A 366 0.92 -4.54 28.29
CA ALA A 366 0.30 -4.65 26.98
C ALA A 366 -0.54 -5.92 26.83
N ALA A 367 -0.02 -7.07 27.28
CA ALA A 367 -0.75 -8.33 27.26
C ALA A 367 -2.02 -8.28 28.11
N ARG A 368 -1.94 -7.75 29.33
CA ARG A 368 -3.08 -7.60 30.24
C ARG A 368 -4.15 -6.67 29.68
N ARG A 369 -3.75 -5.49 29.15
CA ARG A 369 -4.68 -4.54 28.55
C ARG A 369 -5.38 -5.15 27.33
N TYR A 370 -4.64 -5.76 26.43
CA TYR A 370 -5.19 -6.39 25.23
C TYR A 370 -6.21 -7.48 25.59
N ALA A 371 -5.88 -8.36 26.55
CA ALA A 371 -6.74 -9.47 26.93
C ALA A 371 -7.99 -9.04 27.71
N LYS A 372 -7.89 -7.98 28.53
CA LYS A 372 -8.98 -7.55 29.45
C LYS A 372 -9.87 -6.46 28.88
N SER A 373 -9.61 -5.92 27.69
CA SER A 373 -10.39 -4.81 27.14
C SER A 373 -11.85 -5.18 26.82
N GLY A 374 -12.12 -6.47 26.59
CA GLY A 374 -13.41 -6.99 26.14
C GLY A 374 -13.63 -6.90 24.61
N ALA A 375 -13.03 -5.93 23.94
CA ALA A 375 -13.01 -5.84 22.47
C ALA A 375 -11.72 -5.14 22.04
N SER A 376 -10.73 -5.92 21.63
CA SER A 376 -9.46 -5.42 21.10
C SER A 376 -9.37 -5.62 19.60
N MET A 377 -9.01 -4.55 18.89
CA MET A 377 -8.72 -4.57 17.48
C MET A 377 -7.21 -4.57 17.25
N CYS A 378 -6.72 -5.52 16.46
CA CYS A 378 -5.35 -5.56 16.01
C CYS A 378 -5.24 -4.99 14.58
N VAL A 379 -4.31 -4.07 14.39
CA VAL A 379 -3.97 -3.46 13.09
C VAL A 379 -2.49 -3.72 12.83
N HIS A 380 -2.16 -4.32 11.68
CA HIS A 380 -0.76 -4.54 11.34
C HIS A 380 -0.42 -4.08 9.92
N GLY A 381 0.83 -3.75 9.73
CA GLY A 381 1.34 -3.29 8.45
C GLY A 381 2.61 -4.01 8.01
N LEU A 382 3.34 -3.36 7.11
CA LEU A 382 4.54 -3.90 6.48
C LEU A 382 5.70 -4.14 7.47
N GLY A 383 5.69 -3.47 8.63
CA GLY A 383 6.63 -3.73 9.71
C GLY A 383 6.45 -5.09 10.40
N VAL A 384 5.38 -5.84 10.06
CA VAL A 384 5.22 -7.25 10.43
C VAL A 384 5.52 -8.16 9.24
N THR A 385 5.08 -7.79 8.04
CA THR A 385 5.08 -8.70 6.88
C THR A 385 6.37 -8.68 6.06
N GLU A 386 7.07 -7.56 6.00
CA GLU A 386 8.30 -7.39 5.22
C GLU A 386 9.55 -7.79 6.04
N HIS A 387 9.50 -8.97 6.63
CA HIS A 387 10.58 -9.63 7.37
C HIS A 387 10.78 -11.06 6.86
N ARG A 388 11.98 -11.61 7.09
CA ARG A 388 12.28 -13.01 6.80
C ARG A 388 11.29 -13.99 7.43
N TRP A 389 10.69 -13.61 8.56
CA TRP A 389 9.70 -14.39 9.29
C TRP A 389 8.36 -13.64 9.39
N GLY A 390 7.99 -12.94 8.31
CA GLY A 390 6.77 -12.14 8.26
C GLY A 390 5.49 -12.95 8.46
N SER A 391 5.40 -14.16 7.88
CA SER A 391 4.26 -15.06 8.07
C SER A 391 4.13 -15.52 9.53
N HIS A 392 5.25 -15.80 10.22
CA HIS A 392 5.25 -16.11 11.66
C HIS A 392 4.74 -14.92 12.49
N GLY A 393 5.13 -13.68 12.13
CA GLY A 393 4.61 -12.47 12.79
C GLY A 393 3.09 -12.36 12.69
N VAL A 394 2.52 -12.66 11.52
CA VAL A 394 1.07 -12.65 11.31
C VAL A 394 0.39 -13.80 12.08
N ILE A 395 0.96 -15.01 12.08
CA ILE A 395 0.47 -16.15 12.86
C ILE A 395 0.43 -15.80 14.35
N ALA A 396 1.50 -15.20 14.88
CA ALA A 396 1.56 -14.80 16.29
C ALA A 396 0.47 -13.77 16.64
N LEU A 397 0.18 -12.80 15.75
CA LEU A 397 -0.95 -11.87 15.92
C LEU A 397 -2.30 -12.60 15.94
N CYS A 398 -2.49 -13.55 15.02
CA CYS A 398 -3.71 -14.37 14.98
C CYS A 398 -3.88 -15.18 16.25
N ASN A 399 -2.82 -15.77 16.77
CA ASN A 399 -2.84 -16.51 18.02
C ASN A 399 -3.29 -15.67 19.22
N LEU A 400 -2.80 -14.41 19.33
CA LEU A 400 -3.25 -13.51 20.40
C LEU A 400 -4.74 -13.19 20.30
N ALA A 401 -5.24 -12.93 19.09
CA ALA A 401 -6.65 -12.64 18.87
C ALA A 401 -7.53 -13.86 19.15
N LEU A 402 -7.11 -15.05 18.72
CA LEU A 402 -7.81 -16.32 19.01
C LEU A 402 -7.80 -16.64 20.50
N ALA A 403 -6.67 -16.44 21.19
CA ALA A 403 -6.55 -16.71 22.62
C ALA A 403 -7.52 -15.87 23.47
N THR A 404 -7.88 -14.68 22.99
CA THR A 404 -8.70 -13.71 23.73
C THR A 404 -10.11 -13.56 23.15
N GLY A 405 -10.50 -14.38 22.14
CA GLY A 405 -11.79 -14.29 21.46
C GLY A 405 -12.01 -12.96 20.72
N ASN A 406 -10.96 -12.26 20.33
CA ASN A 406 -11.01 -10.99 19.62
C ASN A 406 -11.12 -11.17 18.09
N VAL A 407 -12.04 -12.05 17.66
CA VAL A 407 -12.37 -12.32 16.25
C VAL A 407 -13.87 -12.61 16.14
N GLY A 408 -14.51 -12.13 15.08
CA GLY A 408 -15.91 -12.43 14.78
C GLY A 408 -16.93 -11.65 15.62
N ARG A 409 -16.51 -10.53 16.20
CA ARG A 409 -17.37 -9.64 16.99
C ARG A 409 -17.10 -8.17 16.61
N PRO A 410 -18.08 -7.26 16.75
CA PRO A 410 -17.88 -5.83 16.56
C PRO A 410 -16.73 -5.28 17.43
N GLY A 411 -15.96 -4.36 16.91
CA GLY A 411 -14.84 -3.71 17.60
C GLY A 411 -13.62 -4.59 17.88
N THR A 412 -13.59 -5.83 17.38
CA THR A 412 -12.47 -6.76 17.50
C THR A 412 -11.75 -6.93 16.15
N GLY A 413 -10.94 -7.96 16.03
CA GLY A 413 -10.45 -8.46 14.75
C GLY A 413 -9.00 -8.21 14.45
N ILE A 414 -8.58 -8.78 13.32
CA ILE A 414 -7.26 -8.67 12.74
C ILE A 414 -7.39 -7.93 11.40
N ASN A 415 -6.84 -6.73 11.34
CA ASN A 415 -7.04 -5.81 10.24
C ASN A 415 -5.69 -5.44 9.60
N PRO A 416 -5.24 -6.21 8.58
CA PRO A 416 -4.05 -5.88 7.81
C PRO A 416 -4.27 -4.60 7.03
N LEU A 417 -3.36 -3.65 7.16
CA LEU A 417 -3.38 -2.41 6.38
C LEU A 417 -2.82 -2.66 4.98
N ARG A 418 -3.65 -3.24 4.10
CA ARG A 418 -3.31 -3.42 2.69
C ARG A 418 -2.90 -2.08 2.09
N GLY A 419 -1.66 -1.99 1.59
CA GLY A 419 -1.02 -0.73 1.24
C GLY A 419 -1.70 -0.02 0.08
N GLN A 420 -1.70 -0.64 -1.08
CA GLN A 420 -2.13 -0.05 -2.32
C GLN A 420 -3.65 -0.19 -2.51
N ASN A 421 -4.23 0.67 -3.37
CA ASN A 421 -5.67 0.82 -3.56
C ASN A 421 -6.41 -0.47 -3.89
N ASN A 422 -5.91 -1.28 -4.82
CA ASN A 422 -6.54 -2.52 -5.26
C ASN A 422 -5.65 -3.76 -5.03
N VAL A 423 -4.75 -3.72 -4.05
CA VAL A 423 -3.89 -4.88 -3.75
C VAL A 423 -4.70 -6.07 -3.19
N GLN A 424 -5.80 -5.79 -2.50
CA GLN A 424 -6.75 -6.81 -2.11
C GLN A 424 -7.40 -7.41 -3.37
N GLY A 425 -7.94 -6.57 -4.26
CA GLY A 425 -8.61 -7.01 -5.47
C GLY A 425 -7.72 -7.75 -6.46
N ALA A 426 -6.47 -7.33 -6.64
CA ALA A 426 -5.53 -8.08 -7.50
C ALA A 426 -5.35 -9.53 -7.01
N SER A 427 -5.26 -9.72 -5.69
CA SER A 427 -5.21 -11.05 -5.09
C SER A 427 -6.56 -11.78 -5.18
N ASP A 428 -7.67 -11.09 -4.92
CA ASP A 428 -9.04 -11.60 -5.00
C ASP A 428 -9.37 -12.13 -6.39
N MET A 429 -8.88 -11.46 -7.44
CA MET A 429 -9.08 -11.81 -8.84
C MET A 429 -8.13 -12.92 -9.35
N GLY A 430 -7.32 -13.48 -8.48
CA GLY A 430 -6.47 -14.61 -8.78
C GLY A 430 -5.15 -14.27 -9.47
N CYS A 431 -4.65 -13.03 -9.35
CA CYS A 431 -3.27 -12.71 -9.71
C CYS A 431 -2.29 -13.24 -8.65
N LEU A 432 -2.43 -14.51 -8.34
CA LEU A 432 -1.62 -15.27 -7.39
C LEU A 432 -1.19 -16.59 -8.02
N PRO A 433 0.08 -17.00 -7.84
CA PRO A 433 0.58 -18.27 -8.39
C PRO A 433 0.06 -19.51 -7.67
N THR A 434 -0.62 -19.32 -6.52
CA THR A 434 -1.04 -20.40 -5.61
C THR A 434 -2.55 -20.55 -5.48
N TYR A 435 -3.32 -19.53 -5.93
CA TYR A 435 -4.78 -19.53 -5.83
C TYR A 435 -5.43 -18.99 -7.10
N PHE A 436 -6.61 -19.49 -7.38
CA PHE A 436 -7.54 -18.93 -8.36
C PHE A 436 -8.35 -17.77 -7.75
N ALA A 437 -9.13 -17.07 -8.56
CA ALA A 437 -10.03 -16.01 -8.10
C ALA A 437 -10.89 -16.47 -6.91
N GLY A 438 -11.06 -15.60 -5.90
CA GLY A 438 -11.75 -15.95 -4.66
C GLY A 438 -10.97 -16.91 -3.76
N TYR A 439 -9.65 -17.00 -3.91
CA TYR A 439 -8.75 -17.88 -3.14
C TYR A 439 -9.07 -19.38 -3.27
N GLN A 440 -9.65 -19.78 -4.39
CA GLN A 440 -9.96 -21.19 -4.68
C GLN A 440 -8.69 -21.97 -5.00
N HIS A 441 -8.64 -23.22 -4.58
CA HIS A 441 -7.53 -24.13 -4.85
C HIS A 441 -7.61 -24.71 -6.28
N PHE A 442 -6.48 -24.88 -6.96
CA PHE A 442 -6.43 -25.40 -8.35
C PHE A 442 -6.83 -26.87 -8.48
N ASP A 443 -6.77 -27.63 -7.40
CA ASP A 443 -7.15 -29.04 -7.31
C ASP A 443 -8.64 -29.26 -7.00
N ASP A 444 -9.43 -28.20 -6.87
CA ASP A 444 -10.87 -28.29 -6.71
C ASP A 444 -11.55 -28.73 -8.05
N PRO A 445 -12.14 -29.92 -8.10
CA PRO A 445 -12.79 -30.42 -9.32
C PRO A 445 -14.00 -29.57 -9.73
N THR A 446 -14.68 -28.95 -8.78
CA THR A 446 -15.83 -28.05 -9.06
C THR A 446 -15.36 -26.80 -9.79
N LEU A 447 -14.25 -26.21 -9.33
CA LEU A 447 -13.61 -25.08 -10.00
C LEU A 447 -13.15 -25.50 -11.40
N ALA A 448 -12.45 -26.62 -11.53
CA ALA A 448 -11.94 -27.09 -12.81
C ALA A 448 -13.07 -27.28 -13.85
N ALA A 449 -14.20 -27.88 -13.44
CA ALA A 449 -15.35 -28.06 -14.32
C ALA A 449 -15.99 -26.73 -14.74
N LYS A 450 -16.20 -25.81 -13.80
CA LYS A 450 -16.72 -24.46 -14.10
C LYS A 450 -15.80 -23.65 -15.00
N HIS A 451 -14.50 -23.68 -14.70
CA HIS A 451 -13.49 -23.00 -15.51
C HIS A 451 -13.52 -23.51 -16.96
N GLN A 452 -13.53 -24.84 -17.15
CA GLN A 452 -13.63 -25.44 -18.48
C GLN A 452 -14.91 -25.05 -19.20
N GLN A 453 -16.04 -25.03 -18.49
CA GLN A 453 -17.34 -24.65 -19.04
C GLN A 453 -17.38 -23.19 -19.50
N ILE A 454 -16.84 -22.27 -18.71
CA ILE A 454 -16.92 -20.81 -18.95
C ILE A 454 -15.86 -20.38 -19.96
N THR A 455 -14.63 -20.89 -19.84
CA THR A 455 -13.49 -20.43 -20.63
C THR A 455 -13.19 -21.29 -21.86
N GLY A 456 -13.74 -22.50 -21.92
CA GLY A 456 -13.41 -23.48 -22.95
C GLY A 456 -11.99 -24.05 -22.85
N ARG A 457 -11.28 -23.79 -21.73
CA ARG A 457 -9.89 -24.23 -21.51
C ARG A 457 -9.72 -24.96 -20.18
N PRO A 458 -8.87 -26.00 -20.12
CA PRO A 458 -8.55 -26.63 -18.84
C PRO A 458 -7.82 -25.65 -17.92
N LEU A 459 -8.08 -25.75 -16.63
CA LEU A 459 -7.37 -24.99 -15.61
C LEU A 459 -5.99 -25.65 -15.36
N PRO A 460 -4.87 -24.90 -15.47
CA PRO A 460 -3.57 -25.43 -15.03
C PRO A 460 -3.59 -25.73 -13.53
N THR A 461 -3.11 -26.92 -13.13
CA THR A 461 -3.15 -27.38 -11.74
C THR A 461 -1.83 -27.18 -10.99
N GLN A 462 -0.73 -27.02 -11.72
CA GLN A 462 0.59 -26.78 -11.10
C GLN A 462 0.65 -25.36 -10.54
N ARG A 463 1.22 -25.19 -9.34
CA ARG A 463 1.47 -23.88 -8.76
C ARG A 463 2.47 -23.10 -9.61
N GLY A 464 2.23 -21.81 -9.78
CA GLY A 464 3.11 -20.91 -10.52
C GLY A 464 4.30 -20.41 -9.70
N MET A 465 5.24 -19.75 -10.38
CA MET A 465 6.35 -19.03 -9.77
C MET A 465 5.86 -17.78 -9.06
N LYS A 466 6.40 -17.51 -7.88
CA LYS A 466 6.30 -16.21 -7.18
C LYS A 466 7.29 -15.22 -7.80
N THR A 467 7.06 -13.92 -7.68
CA THR A 467 7.92 -12.90 -8.29
C THR A 467 9.42 -13.10 -8.01
N PRO A 468 9.89 -13.35 -6.78
CA PRO A 468 11.32 -13.64 -6.57
C PRO A 468 11.84 -14.87 -7.31
N ASP A 469 11.00 -15.89 -7.47
CA ASP A 469 11.34 -17.10 -8.22
C ASP A 469 11.41 -16.83 -9.75
N MET A 470 10.61 -15.83 -10.23
CA MET A 470 10.68 -15.39 -11.64
C MET A 470 12.02 -14.72 -11.94
N TRP A 471 12.60 -13.96 -10.97
CA TRP A 471 13.93 -13.38 -11.13
C TRP A 471 15.02 -14.47 -11.24
N ASP A 472 14.94 -15.51 -10.40
CA ASP A 472 15.86 -16.65 -10.49
C ASP A 472 15.72 -17.39 -11.82
N ALA A 473 14.48 -17.67 -12.25
CA ALA A 473 14.21 -18.31 -13.52
C ALA A 473 14.70 -17.51 -14.74
N ALA A 474 14.61 -16.17 -14.67
CA ALA A 474 15.15 -15.31 -15.72
C ALA A 474 16.68 -15.34 -15.76
N LEU A 475 17.34 -15.28 -14.60
CA LEU A 475 18.81 -15.38 -14.48
C LEU A 475 19.33 -16.73 -14.95
N GLU A 476 18.57 -17.80 -14.73
CA GLU A 476 18.87 -19.16 -15.20
C GLU A 476 18.51 -19.38 -16.68
N GLY A 477 17.89 -18.41 -17.33
CA GLY A 477 17.44 -18.51 -18.72
C GLY A 477 16.24 -19.44 -18.93
N LYS A 478 15.50 -19.78 -17.89
CA LYS A 478 14.26 -20.58 -17.94
C LYS A 478 13.04 -19.72 -18.27
N LEU A 479 12.94 -18.52 -17.68
CA LEU A 479 11.93 -17.54 -18.04
C LEU A 479 12.42 -16.73 -19.24
N LYS A 480 11.62 -16.70 -20.30
CA LYS A 480 11.94 -16.05 -21.59
C LYS A 480 11.13 -14.82 -21.87
N GLY A 481 9.84 -14.84 -21.51
CA GLY A 481 8.94 -13.73 -21.75
C GLY A 481 8.21 -13.29 -20.48
N LEU A 482 8.12 -11.97 -20.28
CA LEU A 482 7.47 -11.40 -19.12
C LEU A 482 6.63 -10.18 -19.54
N TRP A 483 5.40 -10.07 -18.99
CA TRP A 483 4.59 -8.87 -19.11
C TRP A 483 4.37 -8.28 -17.72
N ILE A 484 4.81 -7.03 -17.52
CA ILE A 484 4.67 -6.28 -16.26
C ILE A 484 3.69 -5.12 -16.49
N ILE A 485 2.70 -4.99 -15.60
CA ILE A 485 1.64 -3.99 -15.70
C ILE A 485 1.65 -3.10 -14.46
N GLY A 486 1.87 -1.79 -14.64
CA GLY A 486 1.72 -0.77 -13.59
C GLY A 486 2.55 -1.03 -12.32
N TYR A 487 3.74 -1.64 -12.46
CA TYR A 487 4.61 -1.97 -11.35
C TYR A 487 6.09 -1.75 -11.72
N ASP A 488 6.75 -0.84 -11.01
CA ASP A 488 8.13 -0.47 -11.25
C ASP A 488 9.10 -1.31 -10.42
N VAL A 489 9.32 -2.56 -10.82
CA VAL A 489 10.17 -3.53 -10.11
C VAL A 489 11.64 -3.11 -10.10
N ALA A 490 12.13 -2.43 -11.15
CA ALA A 490 13.51 -1.97 -11.27
C ALA A 490 13.86 -0.80 -10.32
N GLN A 491 12.84 -0.21 -9.64
CA GLN A 491 13.02 0.77 -8.57
C GLN A 491 12.63 0.21 -7.21
N THR A 492 11.60 -0.67 -7.13
CA THR A 492 10.95 -0.99 -5.86
C THR A 492 11.30 -2.35 -5.28
N ASP A 493 11.71 -3.34 -6.09
CA ASP A 493 12.10 -4.64 -5.58
C ASP A 493 13.47 -4.57 -4.87
N PRO A 494 13.75 -5.43 -3.90
CA PRO A 494 15.03 -5.44 -3.20
C PRO A 494 16.14 -6.01 -4.08
N ASN A 495 17.38 -5.67 -3.75
CA ASN A 495 18.56 -6.09 -4.52
C ASN A 495 18.43 -5.72 -6.02
N LEU A 496 18.31 -4.42 -6.29
CA LEU A 496 18.03 -3.89 -7.64
C LEU A 496 18.99 -4.41 -8.71
N LYS A 497 20.27 -4.63 -8.37
CA LYS A 497 21.26 -5.16 -9.33
C LYS A 497 20.82 -6.53 -9.89
N ARG A 498 20.33 -7.42 -9.00
CA ARG A 498 19.82 -8.74 -9.38
C ARG A 498 18.55 -8.64 -10.24
N VAL A 499 17.61 -7.78 -9.85
CA VAL A 499 16.36 -7.59 -10.60
C VAL A 499 16.64 -7.02 -11.99
N ARG A 500 17.43 -5.97 -12.08
CA ARG A 500 17.82 -5.34 -13.35
C ARG A 500 18.57 -6.31 -14.28
N GLU A 501 19.42 -7.18 -13.73
CA GLU A 501 20.10 -8.24 -14.50
C GLU A 501 19.09 -9.29 -14.99
N ALA A 502 18.13 -9.69 -14.16
CA ALA A 502 17.08 -10.60 -14.56
C ALA A 502 16.23 -10.04 -15.73
N LEU A 503 15.87 -8.74 -15.67
CA LEU A 503 15.14 -8.08 -16.74
C LEU A 503 15.93 -8.01 -18.06
N ARG A 504 17.24 -7.81 -18.01
CA ARG A 504 18.12 -7.81 -19.21
C ARG A 504 18.24 -9.18 -19.88
N ARG A 505 18.07 -10.28 -19.12
CA ARG A 505 18.19 -11.66 -19.65
C ARG A 505 16.93 -12.19 -20.29
N LEU A 506 15.81 -11.47 -20.20
CA LEU A 506 14.58 -11.87 -20.85
C LEU A 506 14.69 -11.69 -22.38
N ASP A 507 14.24 -12.69 -23.12
CA ASP A 507 14.17 -12.64 -24.59
C ASP A 507 13.10 -11.61 -25.04
N PHE A 508 12.04 -11.43 -24.26
CA PHE A 508 10.97 -10.47 -24.52
C PHE A 508 10.32 -9.94 -23.23
N LEU A 509 10.39 -8.64 -23.03
CA LEU A 509 9.77 -7.95 -21.90
C LEU A 509 8.77 -6.91 -22.43
N VAL A 510 7.52 -7.03 -21.98
CA VAL A 510 6.47 -6.01 -22.18
C VAL A 510 6.26 -5.28 -20.87
N VAL A 511 6.25 -3.96 -20.91
CA VAL A 511 5.86 -3.10 -19.79
C VAL A 511 4.68 -2.24 -20.21
N GLN A 512 3.61 -2.28 -19.40
CA GLN A 512 2.43 -1.45 -19.59
C GLN A 512 2.29 -0.51 -18.42
N ASP A 513 2.46 0.80 -18.67
CA ASP A 513 2.47 1.81 -17.61
C ASP A 513 2.02 3.18 -18.15
N LEU A 514 1.80 4.12 -17.23
CA LEU A 514 1.46 5.50 -17.54
C LEU A 514 2.66 6.33 -18.00
N PHE A 515 3.85 5.97 -17.54
CA PHE A 515 5.09 6.73 -17.70
C PHE A 515 6.25 5.81 -18.06
N MET A 516 7.34 6.42 -18.55
CA MET A 516 8.61 5.74 -18.70
C MET A 516 9.23 5.58 -17.31
N THR A 517 8.93 4.44 -16.67
CA THR A 517 9.47 4.05 -15.37
C THR A 517 10.85 3.41 -15.52
N GLU A 518 11.55 3.17 -14.39
CA GLU A 518 12.84 2.47 -14.39
C GLU A 518 12.71 1.06 -15.02
N THR A 519 11.61 0.38 -14.77
CA THR A 519 11.31 -0.93 -15.40
C THR A 519 11.07 -0.80 -16.91
N ALA A 520 10.35 0.23 -17.33
CA ALA A 520 10.05 0.45 -18.75
C ALA A 520 11.31 0.70 -19.60
N GLN A 521 12.40 1.15 -18.99
CA GLN A 521 13.68 1.31 -19.65
C GLN A 521 14.31 -0.01 -20.11
N PHE A 522 13.95 -1.15 -19.50
CA PHE A 522 14.40 -2.49 -19.91
C PHE A 522 13.49 -3.13 -20.97
N ALA A 523 12.30 -2.59 -21.19
CA ALA A 523 11.27 -3.22 -22.03
C ALA A 523 11.64 -3.27 -23.51
N HIS A 524 11.27 -4.38 -24.15
CA HIS A 524 11.29 -4.54 -25.61
C HIS A 524 10.06 -3.89 -26.26
N LEU A 525 8.92 -3.94 -25.55
CA LEU A 525 7.68 -3.28 -25.93
C LEU A 525 7.11 -2.54 -24.72
N VAL A 526 6.84 -1.26 -24.87
CA VAL A 526 6.13 -0.45 -23.88
C VAL A 526 4.75 -0.08 -24.42
N ILE A 527 3.74 -0.28 -23.59
CA ILE A 527 2.34 0.00 -23.91
C ILE A 527 1.80 1.05 -22.94
N PRO A 528 1.22 2.17 -23.39
CA PRO A 528 0.61 3.15 -22.53
C PRO A 528 -0.64 2.60 -21.84
N GLY A 529 -0.78 2.88 -20.54
CA GLY A 529 -1.93 2.50 -19.74
C GLY A 529 -2.91 3.67 -19.50
N ALA A 530 -4.17 3.36 -19.18
CA ALA A 530 -5.17 4.32 -18.78
C ALA A 530 -5.20 4.49 -17.25
N SER A 531 -5.34 5.74 -16.80
CA SER A 531 -5.51 6.09 -15.39
C SER A 531 -6.89 5.68 -14.86
N PHE A 532 -7.05 5.57 -13.53
CA PHE A 532 -8.33 5.28 -12.90
C PHE A 532 -9.43 6.33 -13.17
N LEU A 533 -9.06 7.54 -13.55
CA LEU A 533 -9.99 8.62 -13.91
C LEU A 533 -10.45 8.54 -15.38
N GLU A 534 -9.83 7.66 -16.16
CA GLU A 534 -10.02 7.52 -17.61
C GLU A 534 -10.69 6.21 -18.02
N LYS A 535 -11.09 5.37 -17.07
CA LYS A 535 -11.69 4.05 -17.31
C LYS A 535 -12.75 3.68 -16.29
N ASP A 536 -13.61 2.74 -16.62
CA ASP A 536 -14.57 2.11 -15.73
C ASP A 536 -14.04 0.81 -15.15
N GLY A 537 -14.56 0.42 -13.98
CA GLY A 537 -14.22 -0.83 -13.33
C GLY A 537 -14.53 -0.82 -11.84
N THR A 538 -13.87 -1.71 -11.11
CA THR A 538 -13.98 -1.78 -9.65
C THR A 538 -12.61 -1.92 -8.99
N PHE A 539 -12.52 -1.45 -7.72
CA PHE A 539 -11.43 -1.73 -6.80
C PHE A 539 -11.93 -2.43 -5.56
N THR A 540 -11.11 -3.27 -4.94
CA THR A 540 -11.39 -3.84 -3.62
C THR A 540 -10.44 -3.24 -2.59
N ASN A 541 -10.99 -2.54 -1.60
CA ASN A 541 -10.22 -1.87 -0.57
C ASN A 541 -9.74 -2.81 0.56
N LEU A 542 -9.04 -2.27 1.54
CA LEU A 542 -8.45 -3.04 2.65
C LEU A 542 -9.48 -3.75 3.55
N GLU A 543 -10.72 -3.29 3.58
CA GLU A 543 -11.83 -3.89 4.34
C GLU A 543 -12.70 -4.82 3.47
N ARG A 544 -12.20 -5.31 2.32
CA ARG A 544 -12.92 -6.21 1.40
C ARG A 544 -14.08 -5.55 0.66
N ARG A 545 -14.14 -4.23 0.63
CA ARG A 545 -15.21 -3.48 -0.03
C ARG A 545 -14.91 -3.33 -1.50
N VAL A 546 -15.73 -3.92 -2.35
CA VAL A 546 -15.71 -3.75 -3.80
C VAL A 546 -16.42 -2.44 -4.13
N GLN A 547 -15.73 -1.51 -4.77
CA GLN A 547 -16.17 -0.14 -5.04
C GLN A 547 -16.03 0.19 -6.51
N ARG A 548 -17.00 0.95 -7.02
CA ARG A 548 -16.95 1.41 -8.40
C ARG A 548 -15.89 2.48 -8.62
N ILE A 549 -15.13 2.37 -9.72
CA ILE A 549 -14.52 3.51 -10.38
C ILE A 549 -15.30 3.81 -11.65
N ARG A 550 -15.40 5.09 -11.97
CA ARG A 550 -16.13 5.56 -13.15
C ARG A 550 -15.25 6.49 -13.95
N LYS A 551 -15.33 6.37 -15.27
CA LYS A 551 -14.60 7.27 -16.17
C LYS A 551 -15.05 8.71 -15.95
N VAL A 552 -14.12 9.55 -15.51
CA VAL A 552 -14.33 10.98 -15.22
C VAL A 552 -14.05 11.81 -16.46
N VAL A 553 -12.96 11.50 -17.16
CA VAL A 553 -12.53 12.12 -18.41
C VAL A 553 -12.12 11.07 -19.42
N ASP A 554 -12.08 11.43 -20.69
CA ASP A 554 -11.55 10.53 -21.69
C ASP A 554 -10.03 10.38 -21.55
N PRO A 555 -9.48 9.18 -21.82
CA PRO A 555 -8.02 9.01 -21.88
C PRO A 555 -7.42 9.90 -22.97
N PRO A 556 -6.14 10.22 -22.91
CA PRO A 556 -5.46 10.87 -24.03
C PRO A 556 -5.64 10.07 -25.33
N GLU A 557 -5.70 10.78 -26.46
CA GLU A 557 -5.81 10.14 -27.76
C GLU A 557 -4.72 9.08 -27.95
N GLY A 558 -5.13 7.88 -28.37
CA GLY A 558 -4.23 6.74 -28.55
C GLY A 558 -3.91 5.95 -27.28
N VAL A 559 -4.55 6.21 -26.15
CA VAL A 559 -4.45 5.40 -24.94
C VAL A 559 -5.69 4.52 -24.78
N TRP A 560 -5.46 3.22 -24.61
CA TRP A 560 -6.53 2.24 -24.41
C TRP A 560 -6.59 1.75 -22.96
N PRO A 561 -7.77 1.43 -22.43
CA PRO A 561 -7.90 0.73 -21.14
C PRO A 561 -7.14 -0.60 -21.16
N ASP A 562 -6.52 -0.95 -20.06
CA ASP A 562 -5.63 -2.10 -19.97
C ASP A 562 -6.35 -3.43 -20.30
N TRP A 563 -7.65 -3.54 -19.96
CA TRP A 563 -8.46 -4.71 -20.28
C TRP A 563 -8.63 -4.92 -21.79
N GLN A 564 -8.71 -3.87 -22.59
CA GLN A 564 -8.80 -3.99 -24.06
C GLN A 564 -7.49 -4.51 -24.66
N VAL A 565 -6.36 -4.02 -24.14
CA VAL A 565 -5.02 -4.45 -24.60
C VAL A 565 -4.84 -5.97 -24.42
N VAL A 566 -5.17 -6.50 -23.23
CA VAL A 566 -5.04 -7.94 -23.01
C VAL A 566 -6.02 -8.77 -23.84
N CYS A 567 -7.23 -8.27 -24.09
CA CYS A 567 -8.20 -8.90 -24.97
C CYS A 567 -7.68 -9.02 -26.41
N ASP A 568 -7.10 -7.94 -26.92
CA ASP A 568 -6.57 -7.92 -28.30
C ASP A 568 -5.37 -8.83 -28.46
N VAL A 569 -4.41 -8.79 -27.53
CA VAL A 569 -3.27 -9.73 -27.53
C VAL A 569 -3.76 -11.18 -27.48
N SER A 570 -4.71 -11.48 -26.60
CA SER A 570 -5.32 -12.81 -26.45
C SER A 570 -5.95 -13.30 -27.76
N THR A 571 -6.74 -12.44 -28.39
CA THR A 571 -7.45 -12.76 -29.65
C THR A 571 -6.45 -13.07 -30.77
N ARG A 572 -5.38 -12.28 -30.90
CA ARG A 572 -4.30 -12.49 -31.87
C ARG A 572 -3.45 -13.75 -31.58
N MET A 573 -3.42 -14.20 -30.34
CA MET A 573 -2.81 -15.49 -29.96
C MET A 573 -3.75 -16.69 -30.18
N GLY A 574 -4.95 -16.48 -30.74
CA GLY A 574 -5.92 -17.53 -31.08
C GLY A 574 -6.86 -17.93 -29.95
N TYR A 575 -7.02 -17.10 -28.94
CA TYR A 575 -8.06 -17.24 -27.94
C TYR A 575 -8.95 -15.99 -27.92
N PRO A 576 -10.13 -16.04 -28.53
CA PRO A 576 -11.03 -14.91 -28.62
C PRO A 576 -11.43 -14.42 -27.21
N MET A 577 -11.12 -13.19 -26.92
CA MET A 577 -11.46 -12.52 -25.66
C MET A 577 -12.07 -11.17 -26.01
N SER A 578 -13.38 -11.05 -25.86
CA SER A 578 -14.11 -9.84 -26.25
C SER A 578 -15.22 -9.53 -25.27
N TYR A 579 -15.21 -8.31 -24.76
CA TYR A 579 -16.22 -7.76 -23.87
C TYR A 579 -16.58 -6.36 -24.35
N ALA A 580 -17.85 -6.00 -24.26
CA ALA A 580 -18.30 -4.66 -24.60
C ALA A 580 -18.08 -3.66 -23.47
N HIS A 581 -18.08 -4.15 -22.21
CA HIS A 581 -17.93 -3.31 -21.02
C HIS A 581 -17.34 -4.14 -19.86
N PRO A 582 -16.57 -3.53 -18.92
CA PRO A 582 -16.02 -4.23 -17.76
C PRO A 582 -17.04 -4.97 -16.89
N SER A 583 -18.32 -4.55 -16.87
CA SER A 583 -19.38 -5.27 -16.16
C SER A 583 -19.49 -6.74 -16.57
N GLN A 584 -19.34 -7.05 -17.87
CA GLN A 584 -19.39 -8.42 -18.36
C GLN A 584 -18.23 -9.26 -17.84
N ILE A 585 -17.10 -8.63 -17.56
CA ILE A 585 -15.93 -9.29 -16.95
C ILE A 585 -16.25 -9.62 -15.50
N MET A 586 -16.88 -8.69 -14.76
CA MET A 586 -17.31 -8.94 -13.37
C MET A 586 -18.37 -10.05 -13.30
N ASP A 587 -19.31 -10.10 -14.26
CA ASP A 587 -20.31 -11.17 -14.34
C ASP A 587 -19.64 -12.55 -14.54
N GLU A 588 -18.57 -12.62 -15.35
CA GLU A 588 -17.79 -13.85 -15.52
C GLU A 588 -17.06 -14.24 -14.22
N VAL A 589 -16.49 -13.27 -13.50
CA VAL A 589 -15.87 -13.49 -12.18
C VAL A 589 -16.89 -14.03 -11.18
N ALA A 590 -18.07 -13.42 -11.12
CA ALA A 590 -19.17 -13.86 -10.25
C ALA A 590 -19.60 -15.31 -10.55
N GLY A 591 -19.59 -15.69 -11.83
CA GLY A 591 -19.88 -17.07 -12.25
C GLY A 591 -18.83 -18.08 -11.79
N LEU A 592 -17.56 -17.68 -11.64
CA LEU A 592 -16.45 -18.57 -11.30
C LEU A 592 -16.12 -18.62 -9.80
N ALA A 593 -16.29 -17.53 -9.09
CA ALA A 593 -15.87 -17.42 -7.70
C ALA A 593 -17.08 -17.26 -6.74
N PRO A 594 -17.42 -18.30 -5.96
CA PRO A 594 -18.61 -18.30 -5.09
C PRO A 594 -18.68 -17.13 -4.11
N VAL A 595 -17.53 -16.63 -3.64
CA VAL A 595 -17.47 -15.48 -2.72
C VAL A 595 -17.89 -14.16 -3.37
N PHE A 596 -17.94 -14.11 -4.70
CA PHE A 596 -18.32 -12.95 -5.51
C PHE A 596 -19.63 -13.16 -6.29
N ALA A 597 -20.30 -14.30 -6.11
CA ALA A 597 -21.46 -14.69 -6.93
C ALA A 597 -22.62 -13.69 -6.94
N GLY A 598 -22.72 -12.85 -5.91
CA GLY A 598 -23.71 -11.79 -5.84
C GLY A 598 -23.19 -10.41 -6.28
N LEU A 599 -21.99 -10.27 -6.81
CA LEU A 599 -21.50 -8.99 -7.29
C LEU A 599 -21.94 -8.73 -8.74
N SER A 600 -22.40 -7.53 -8.99
CA SER A 600 -22.63 -6.99 -10.34
C SER A 600 -22.45 -5.47 -10.32
N PHE A 601 -22.21 -4.86 -11.47
CA PHE A 601 -22.09 -3.39 -11.53
C PHE A 601 -23.37 -2.71 -11.06
N ASP A 602 -24.57 -3.24 -11.43
CA ASP A 602 -25.86 -2.68 -11.01
C ASP A 602 -25.98 -2.64 -9.48
N ARG A 603 -25.55 -3.69 -8.80
CA ARG A 603 -25.56 -3.73 -7.33
C ARG A 603 -24.54 -2.79 -6.69
N LEU A 604 -23.50 -2.42 -7.41
CA LEU A 604 -22.46 -1.49 -6.94
C LEU A 604 -22.79 -0.03 -7.28
N GLU A 605 -23.90 0.27 -7.98
CA GLU A 605 -24.34 1.66 -8.23
C GLU A 605 -25.01 2.28 -6.99
N SER A 606 -25.73 1.48 -6.21
CA SER A 606 -26.33 1.90 -4.93
C SER A 606 -26.37 0.71 -3.96
N PRO A 607 -25.65 0.76 -2.87
CA PRO A 607 -24.99 1.87 -2.15
C PRO A 607 -23.51 2.16 -2.56
N ASP A 608 -23.13 2.10 -3.80
CA ASP A 608 -21.78 2.32 -4.35
C ASP A 608 -20.72 1.24 -4.00
N SER A 609 -21.05 0.25 -3.19
CA SER A 609 -20.06 -0.74 -2.75
C SER A 609 -20.68 -1.91 -1.97
N LEU A 610 -19.99 -3.06 -2.01
CA LEU A 610 -20.34 -4.24 -1.19
C LEU A 610 -19.07 -4.88 -0.63
N GLN A 611 -19.11 -5.31 0.63
CA GLN A 611 -18.00 -6.08 1.23
C GLN A 611 -18.20 -7.57 0.98
N TRP A 612 -17.22 -8.21 0.34
CA TRP A 612 -17.26 -9.65 0.14
C TRP A 612 -16.94 -10.44 1.44
N PRO A 613 -17.41 -11.68 1.61
CA PRO A 613 -18.22 -12.51 0.71
C PRO A 613 -19.60 -11.96 0.39
N VAL A 614 -20.00 -12.09 -0.90
CA VAL A 614 -21.35 -11.78 -1.39
C VAL A 614 -21.82 -13.02 -2.18
N PRO A 615 -22.26 -14.09 -1.51
CA PRO A 615 -22.47 -15.40 -2.13
C PRO A 615 -23.75 -15.52 -2.97
N SER A 616 -24.63 -14.53 -2.91
CA SER A 616 -25.87 -14.51 -3.70
C SER A 616 -26.30 -13.08 -4.05
N PRO A 617 -27.12 -12.88 -5.10
CA PRO A 617 -27.62 -11.56 -5.50
C PRO A 617 -28.38 -10.80 -4.40
N ASP A 618 -29.01 -11.49 -3.46
CA ASP A 618 -29.79 -10.87 -2.38
C ASP A 618 -28.94 -10.61 -1.12
N HIS A 619 -27.68 -11.06 -1.08
CA HIS A 619 -26.83 -10.93 0.10
C HIS A 619 -26.34 -9.49 0.28
N ALA A 620 -26.53 -8.90 1.45
CA ALA A 620 -26.18 -7.49 1.76
C ALA A 620 -24.68 -7.19 1.81
N GLY A 621 -23.82 -8.20 1.65
CA GLY A 621 -22.37 -8.12 1.90
C GLY A 621 -22.03 -8.55 3.33
N THR A 622 -20.74 -8.71 3.60
CA THR A 622 -20.22 -9.22 4.87
C THR A 622 -19.26 -8.20 5.50
N ALA A 623 -19.77 -7.32 6.34
CA ALA A 623 -18.96 -6.34 7.05
C ALA A 623 -18.02 -7.00 8.09
N LEU A 624 -18.51 -8.03 8.76
CA LEU A 624 -17.82 -8.76 9.82
C LEU A 624 -17.65 -10.23 9.44
N MET A 625 -16.41 -10.71 9.39
CA MET A 625 -16.11 -12.10 9.09
C MET A 625 -16.05 -12.96 10.36
N HIS A 626 -16.18 -14.27 10.18
CA HIS A 626 -16.02 -15.27 11.24
C HIS A 626 -17.01 -15.16 12.40
N VAL A 627 -18.22 -14.62 12.17
CA VAL A 627 -19.25 -14.50 13.23
C VAL A 627 -19.64 -15.88 13.73
N ASP A 628 -20.11 -16.74 12.84
CA ASP A 628 -20.62 -18.08 13.22
C ASP A 628 -19.53 -19.16 13.12
N ARG A 629 -18.73 -19.12 12.06
CA ARG A 629 -17.72 -20.15 11.78
C ARG A 629 -16.53 -19.59 11.00
N PHE A 630 -15.43 -20.29 11.04
CA PHE A 630 -14.30 -20.07 10.15
C PHE A 630 -14.47 -20.88 8.85
N PRO A 631 -13.87 -20.46 7.72
CA PRO A 631 -13.98 -21.20 6.45
C PRO A 631 -13.55 -22.67 6.56
N LYS A 632 -12.55 -22.98 7.39
CA LYS A 632 -12.08 -24.33 7.66
C LYS A 632 -12.85 -25.07 8.78
N GLY A 633 -13.95 -24.51 9.27
CA GLY A 633 -14.72 -25.00 10.41
C GLY A 633 -14.19 -24.41 11.72
N LYS A 634 -12.99 -24.74 12.14
CA LYS A 634 -12.29 -24.16 13.31
C LYS A 634 -11.08 -23.35 12.89
N ALA A 635 -10.76 -22.32 13.64
CA ALA A 635 -9.48 -21.62 13.53
C ALA A 635 -8.38 -22.46 14.18
N ARG A 636 -7.13 -22.27 13.74
CA ARG A 636 -6.02 -23.05 14.22
C ARG A 636 -4.99 -22.17 14.93
N PHE A 637 -4.62 -22.54 16.14
CA PHE A 637 -3.38 -22.08 16.76
C PHE A 637 -2.20 -22.76 16.08
N VAL A 638 -1.16 -21.99 15.81
CA VAL A 638 0.08 -22.50 15.21
C VAL A 638 1.25 -21.98 16.05
N GLY A 639 2.01 -22.90 16.65
CA GLY A 639 3.23 -22.53 17.37
C GLY A 639 4.30 -22.04 16.38
N VAL A 640 4.79 -20.81 16.56
CA VAL A 640 5.88 -20.23 15.78
C VAL A 640 6.96 -19.68 16.69
N GLU A 641 8.18 -20.17 16.55
CA GLU A 641 9.33 -19.69 17.32
C GLU A 641 9.89 -18.39 16.73
N TYR A 642 10.49 -17.58 17.59
CA TYR A 642 11.29 -16.47 17.16
C TYR A 642 12.60 -16.96 16.53
N LEU A 643 12.86 -16.50 15.33
CA LEU A 643 14.12 -16.69 14.64
C LEU A 643 14.70 -15.31 14.25
N PRO A 644 16.03 -15.15 14.26
CA PRO A 644 16.64 -13.86 13.96
C PRO A 644 16.39 -13.42 12.50
N PRO A 645 16.45 -12.11 12.22
CA PRO A 645 16.37 -11.59 10.86
C PRO A 645 17.52 -12.10 9.98
N GLY A 646 17.45 -11.88 8.69
CA GLY A 646 18.45 -12.31 7.72
C GLY A 646 19.82 -11.65 7.90
N GLU A 647 19.85 -10.46 8.48
CA GLU A 647 21.05 -9.69 8.75
C GLU A 647 21.07 -9.16 10.19
N SER A 648 22.25 -9.04 10.76
CA SER A 648 22.48 -8.46 12.08
C SER A 648 23.64 -7.46 12.02
N PRO A 649 23.61 -6.38 12.82
CA PRO A 649 24.71 -5.43 12.89
C PRO A 649 26.06 -6.10 13.14
N SER A 650 27.07 -5.59 12.48
CA SER A 650 28.47 -6.04 12.60
C SER A 650 29.39 -4.83 12.65
N GLU A 651 30.66 -5.04 12.91
CA GLU A 651 31.66 -3.97 12.85
C GLU A 651 31.71 -3.30 11.46
N ALA A 652 31.57 -4.08 10.39
CA ALA A 652 31.58 -3.57 9.02
C ALA A 652 30.29 -2.81 8.64
N TYR A 653 29.15 -3.21 9.21
CA TYR A 653 27.83 -2.62 8.94
C TYR A 653 27.08 -2.44 10.26
N PRO A 654 27.36 -1.38 11.02
CA PRO A 654 26.90 -1.23 12.40
C PRO A 654 25.45 -0.76 12.56
N PHE A 655 24.82 -0.29 11.50
CA PHE A 655 23.47 0.25 11.55
C PHE A 655 22.44 -0.68 10.90
N VAL A 656 21.24 -0.67 11.46
CA VAL A 656 20.06 -1.31 10.84
C VAL A 656 19.25 -0.27 10.07
N LEU A 657 19.15 -0.44 8.76
CA LEU A 657 18.32 0.36 7.88
C LEU A 657 16.91 -0.21 7.80
N ILE A 658 15.93 0.64 8.06
CA ILE A 658 14.50 0.40 7.89
C ILE A 658 14.01 1.23 6.71
N THR A 659 13.43 0.63 5.70
CA THR A 659 12.78 1.39 4.62
C THR A 659 11.28 1.51 4.85
N GLY A 660 10.67 2.59 4.36
CA GLY A 660 9.24 2.81 4.59
C GLY A 660 8.60 3.85 3.68
N ARG A 661 7.42 4.31 4.09
CA ARG A 661 6.62 5.32 3.40
C ARG A 661 6.69 6.64 4.12
N ILE A 662 6.46 7.72 3.36
CA ILE A 662 6.17 9.06 3.89
C ILE A 662 4.76 9.50 3.45
N LEU A 663 4.24 10.53 4.10
CA LEU A 663 2.90 11.01 3.83
C LEU A 663 2.72 11.51 2.40
N GLN A 664 3.71 12.20 1.86
CA GLN A 664 3.62 12.97 0.62
C GLN A 664 3.62 12.05 -0.62
N HIS A 665 4.47 11.06 -0.67
CA HIS A 665 4.61 10.19 -1.84
C HIS A 665 3.96 8.82 -1.68
N TYR A 666 3.80 8.11 -2.79
CA TYR A 666 3.16 6.80 -2.80
C TYR A 666 3.81 5.82 -3.79
N GLY A 667 4.06 4.58 -3.35
CA GLY A 667 4.71 3.56 -4.16
C GLY A 667 6.12 3.98 -4.56
N CYS A 668 6.47 3.82 -5.82
CA CYS A 668 7.71 4.31 -6.42
C CYS A 668 7.71 5.83 -6.68
N GLY A 669 6.67 6.54 -6.30
CA GLY A 669 6.55 7.99 -6.56
C GLY A 669 6.15 8.37 -7.99
N ALA A 670 6.05 7.44 -8.94
CA ALA A 670 5.85 7.73 -10.36
C ALA A 670 4.67 8.68 -10.65
N GLN A 671 3.57 8.57 -9.92
CA GLN A 671 2.43 9.48 -10.02
C GLN A 671 2.64 10.77 -9.20
N THR A 672 2.99 10.65 -7.92
CA THR A 672 3.07 11.80 -7.01
C THR A 672 4.21 12.73 -7.33
N ARG A 673 5.32 12.27 -7.90
CA ARG A 673 6.42 13.10 -8.39
C ARG A 673 6.01 13.99 -9.59
N ARG A 674 4.89 13.71 -10.25
CA ARG A 674 4.34 14.50 -11.37
C ARG A 674 3.18 15.39 -10.96
N THR A 675 3.20 15.82 -9.70
CA THR A 675 2.19 16.71 -9.12
C THR A 675 2.86 17.77 -8.26
N ASP A 676 2.13 18.81 -7.87
CA ASP A 676 2.66 19.85 -6.97
C ASP A 676 3.04 19.34 -5.57
N ILE A 677 2.85 18.05 -5.28
CA ILE A 677 3.38 17.38 -4.08
C ILE A 677 4.91 17.50 -4.01
N MET A 678 5.59 17.49 -5.17
CA MET A 678 7.03 17.73 -5.29
C MET A 678 7.51 19.06 -4.67
N ARG A 679 6.62 20.04 -4.55
CA ARG A 679 6.94 21.33 -3.89
C ARG A 679 7.00 21.21 -2.37
N ILE A 680 6.57 20.09 -1.79
CA ILE A 680 6.61 19.82 -0.35
C ILE A 680 7.77 18.89 0.01
N VAL A 681 7.94 17.82 -0.76
CA VAL A 681 9.04 16.86 -0.61
C VAL A 681 9.50 16.43 -2.01
N ASP A 682 10.75 16.64 -2.32
CA ASP A 682 11.36 16.38 -3.62
C ASP A 682 12.52 15.37 -3.58
N ALA A 683 12.81 14.79 -2.40
CA ALA A 683 13.84 13.75 -2.25
C ALA A 683 13.50 12.74 -1.13
N ASP A 684 14.11 11.55 -1.20
CA ASP A 684 14.24 10.67 -0.05
C ASP A 684 15.32 11.23 0.89
N VAL A 685 15.11 11.12 2.21
CA VAL A 685 16.04 11.56 3.23
C VAL A 685 16.38 10.41 4.20
N LEU A 686 17.57 10.45 4.78
CA LEU A 686 17.99 9.51 5.81
C LEU A 686 17.70 10.07 7.20
N GLU A 687 16.75 9.49 7.94
CA GLU A 687 16.57 9.80 9.37
C GLU A 687 17.63 9.07 10.20
N MET A 688 18.37 9.79 11.03
CA MET A 688 19.39 9.28 11.94
C MET A 688 19.25 9.93 13.32
N HIS A 689 19.51 9.13 14.37
CA HIS A 689 19.41 9.60 15.75
C HIS A 689 20.50 10.63 16.08
N PRO A 690 20.21 11.71 16.87
CA PRO A 690 21.19 12.73 17.22
C PRO A 690 22.49 12.20 17.84
N GLU A 691 22.44 11.14 18.65
CA GLU A 691 23.63 10.50 19.24
C GLU A 691 24.55 9.90 18.18
N ASP A 692 23.97 9.25 17.15
CA ASP A 692 24.74 8.66 16.06
C ASP A 692 25.35 9.74 15.16
N VAL A 693 24.57 10.82 14.89
CA VAL A 693 25.04 11.99 14.13
C VAL A 693 26.24 12.62 14.82
N ALA A 694 26.14 12.85 16.14
CA ALA A 694 27.24 13.40 16.93
C ALA A 694 28.44 12.47 16.96
N ARG A 695 28.23 11.16 17.13
CA ARG A 695 29.32 10.14 17.13
C ARG A 695 30.08 10.08 15.82
N LEU A 696 29.42 10.30 14.68
CA LEU A 696 30.02 10.29 13.34
C LEU A 696 30.53 11.68 12.91
N GLY A 697 30.24 12.73 13.70
CA GLY A 697 30.67 14.11 13.39
C GLY A 697 29.92 14.68 12.18
N LEU A 698 28.71 14.21 11.88
CA LEU A 698 27.87 14.64 10.76
C LEU A 698 26.99 15.83 11.17
N GLN A 699 26.37 16.47 10.17
CA GLN A 699 25.47 17.61 10.37
C GLN A 699 24.11 17.36 9.69
N ASP A 700 23.07 18.01 10.18
CA ASP A 700 21.74 17.97 9.53
C ASP A 700 21.83 18.50 8.10
N ARG A 701 21.14 17.84 7.17
CA ARG A 701 21.12 18.14 5.73
C ARG A 701 22.44 17.88 4.96
N GLU A 702 23.46 17.34 5.61
CA GLU A 702 24.68 16.88 4.95
C GLU A 702 24.37 15.65 4.06
N LEU A 703 25.02 15.53 2.89
CA LEU A 703 24.93 14.32 2.08
C LEU A 703 25.78 13.22 2.71
N VAL A 704 25.17 12.05 2.86
CA VAL A 704 25.82 10.86 3.39
C VAL A 704 25.66 9.68 2.45
N ARG A 705 26.69 8.84 2.37
CA ARG A 705 26.69 7.60 1.62
C ARG A 705 26.36 6.45 2.57
N LEU A 706 25.31 5.72 2.23
CA LEU A 706 24.98 4.43 2.84
C LEU A 706 25.63 3.33 2.03
N VAL A 707 26.33 2.44 2.69
CA VAL A 707 26.98 1.28 2.05
C VAL A 707 26.53 0.01 2.71
N SER A 708 26.02 -0.94 1.92
CA SER A 708 25.73 -2.32 2.33
C SER A 708 26.68 -3.30 1.65
N ALA A 709 26.56 -4.59 1.95
CA ALA A 709 27.32 -5.63 1.24
C ALA A 709 26.97 -5.74 -0.27
N ARG A 710 25.95 -5.03 -0.76
CA ARG A 710 25.39 -5.17 -2.13
C ARG A 710 25.56 -3.92 -2.99
N GLY A 711 25.57 -2.78 -2.38
CA GLY A 711 25.66 -1.51 -3.10
C GLY A 711 25.68 -0.32 -2.16
N GLU A 712 25.57 0.85 -2.74
CA GLU A 712 25.60 2.13 -2.05
C GLU A 712 24.49 3.05 -2.54
N ALA A 713 24.11 4.01 -1.71
CA ALA A 713 23.11 5.04 -2.00
C ALA A 713 23.51 6.34 -1.31
N VAL A 714 23.30 7.47 -1.96
CA VAL A 714 23.60 8.80 -1.40
C VAL A 714 22.29 9.51 -1.07
N LEU A 715 22.19 10.05 0.16
CA LEU A 715 20.99 10.68 0.68
C LEU A 715 21.32 11.91 1.52
N PRO A 716 20.48 12.95 1.52
CA PRO A 716 20.56 14.02 2.52
C PRO A 716 20.18 13.48 3.90
N LEU A 717 20.94 13.85 4.92
CA LEU A 717 20.71 13.47 6.31
C LEU A 717 19.60 14.32 6.94
N ALA A 718 18.72 13.68 7.70
CA ALA A 718 17.77 14.35 8.60
C ALA A 718 17.98 13.87 10.04
N VAL A 719 18.35 14.77 10.91
CA VAL A 719 18.52 14.47 12.34
C VAL A 719 17.13 14.28 12.99
N SER A 720 16.88 13.11 13.59
CA SER A 720 15.54 12.74 14.05
C SER A 720 15.55 11.84 15.28
N ASP A 721 14.77 12.17 16.29
CA ASP A 721 14.50 11.34 17.48
C ASP A 721 13.44 10.24 17.20
N ARG A 722 12.93 10.19 15.98
CA ARG A 722 11.95 9.17 15.56
C ARG A 722 12.56 7.78 15.49
N VAL A 723 13.83 7.68 15.16
CA VAL A 723 14.61 6.43 15.15
C VAL A 723 15.36 6.25 16.47
N GLN A 724 15.82 5.03 16.78
CA GLN A 724 16.65 4.74 17.95
C GLN A 724 18.14 4.79 17.56
N PRO A 725 19.06 4.98 18.50
CA PRO A 725 20.49 4.83 18.23
C PRO A 725 20.80 3.49 17.55
N GLY A 726 21.65 3.50 16.52
CA GLY A 726 21.97 2.34 15.70
C GLY A 726 20.92 1.97 14.66
N GLN A 727 19.80 2.70 14.57
CA GLN A 727 18.74 2.51 13.58
C GLN A 727 18.64 3.69 12.64
N LEU A 728 18.39 3.40 11.37
CA LEU A 728 18.21 4.38 10.31
C LEU A 728 16.86 4.16 9.63
N PHE A 729 16.28 5.24 9.10
CA PHE A 729 15.08 5.13 8.30
C PHE A 729 15.19 5.98 7.03
N THR A 730 14.72 5.43 5.91
CA THR A 730 14.54 6.20 4.68
C THR A 730 13.33 5.72 3.89
N SER A 731 12.86 6.55 2.96
CA SER A 731 11.90 6.17 1.93
C SER A 731 12.62 5.71 0.64
N PHE A 732 11.84 5.34 -0.40
CA PHE A 732 12.37 4.91 -1.70
C PHE A 732 11.46 5.38 -2.84
N HIS A 733 11.02 6.64 -2.75
CA HIS A 733 10.07 7.22 -3.71
C HIS A 733 10.74 7.84 -4.91
N PHE A 734 12.06 8.07 -4.84
CA PHE A 734 12.82 8.74 -5.88
C PHE A 734 13.83 7.78 -6.51
N PRO A 735 13.86 7.64 -7.86
CA PRO A 735 14.83 6.78 -8.56
C PRO A 735 16.28 7.17 -8.28
N ALA A 736 16.58 8.47 -8.19
CA ALA A 736 17.93 8.97 -7.97
C ALA A 736 18.56 8.49 -6.64
N SER A 737 17.76 8.17 -5.64
CA SER A 737 18.27 7.68 -4.36
C SER A 737 18.70 6.21 -4.36
N GLU A 738 18.22 5.41 -5.31
CA GLU A 738 18.50 3.97 -5.48
C GLU A 738 18.48 3.13 -4.18
N VAL A 739 17.78 3.54 -3.15
CA VAL A 739 17.81 2.95 -1.78
C VAL A 739 17.70 1.43 -1.79
N ASN A 740 16.88 0.86 -2.68
CA ASN A 740 16.63 -0.58 -2.68
C ASN A 740 17.81 -1.41 -3.25
N VAL A 741 18.87 -0.77 -3.75
CA VAL A 741 20.13 -1.45 -4.06
C VAL A 741 20.81 -1.99 -2.80
N LEU A 742 20.57 -1.34 -1.65
CA LEU A 742 21.13 -1.71 -0.34
C LEU A 742 20.51 -2.98 0.24
N LEU A 743 19.29 -3.33 -0.18
CA LEU A 743 18.48 -4.38 0.44
C LEU A 743 18.93 -5.78 0.00
N SER A 744 18.78 -6.75 0.89
CA SER A 744 19.11 -8.15 0.61
C SER A 744 18.01 -8.87 -0.17
N SER A 745 18.32 -10.05 -0.68
CA SER A 745 17.35 -10.99 -1.24
C SER A 745 16.70 -11.90 -0.18
N SER A 746 16.94 -11.62 1.12
CA SER A 746 16.29 -12.33 2.21
C SER A 746 14.77 -12.18 2.09
N ALA A 747 14.06 -13.27 2.27
CA ALA A 747 12.60 -13.28 2.13
C ALA A 747 12.00 -14.30 3.08
N ASP A 748 10.73 -14.11 3.40
CA ASP A 748 9.92 -15.06 4.15
C ASP A 748 9.86 -16.41 3.41
N GLU A 749 10.15 -17.49 4.10
CA GLU A 749 10.29 -18.81 3.48
C GLU A 749 9.01 -19.29 2.83
N SER A 750 7.88 -19.08 3.47
CA SER A 750 6.59 -19.57 3.01
C SER A 750 5.97 -18.66 1.96
N SER A 751 5.96 -17.35 2.18
CA SER A 751 5.32 -16.39 1.29
C SER A 751 6.24 -15.83 0.22
N LYS A 752 7.58 -15.91 0.40
CA LYS A 752 8.58 -15.19 -0.41
C LYS A 752 8.43 -13.66 -0.37
N CYS A 753 7.80 -13.12 0.69
CA CYS A 753 7.81 -11.68 0.93
C CYS A 753 9.23 -11.22 1.29
N PRO A 754 9.82 -10.27 0.55
CA PRO A 754 11.17 -9.81 0.85
C PRO A 754 11.28 -9.05 2.18
N GLU A 755 12.47 -9.06 2.78
CA GLU A 755 12.79 -8.38 4.01
C GLU A 755 13.27 -6.95 3.77
N TYR A 756 12.34 -5.98 3.83
CA TYR A 756 12.64 -4.55 3.64
C TYR A 756 12.97 -3.82 4.96
N LYS A 757 12.70 -4.45 6.11
CA LYS A 757 12.76 -3.77 7.42
C LYS A 757 14.05 -4.05 8.18
N VAL A 758 14.89 -4.92 7.66
CA VAL A 758 16.21 -5.19 8.24
C VAL A 758 17.23 -5.34 7.11
N SER A 759 18.06 -4.34 6.95
CA SER A 759 19.30 -4.40 6.14
C SER A 759 20.41 -3.72 6.91
N THR A 760 21.60 -4.29 6.87
CA THR A 760 22.72 -3.70 7.59
C THR A 760 23.57 -2.82 6.68
N VAL A 761 23.91 -1.63 7.20
CA VAL A 761 24.66 -0.61 6.46
C VAL A 761 25.69 0.08 7.35
N ARG A 762 26.70 0.70 6.72
CA ARG A 762 27.51 1.74 7.33
C ARG A 762 27.19 3.09 6.68
N VAL A 763 27.52 4.17 7.39
CA VAL A 763 27.29 5.54 6.94
C VAL A 763 28.66 6.21 6.79
N GLU A 764 28.88 6.82 5.65
CA GLU A 764 30.11 7.54 5.31
C GLU A 764 29.76 8.98 4.92
N ARG A 765 30.68 9.90 5.20
CA ARG A 765 30.60 11.28 4.70
C ARG A 765 30.89 11.27 3.20
N VAL A 766 30.18 12.07 2.44
CA VAL A 766 30.49 12.29 1.02
C VAL A 766 31.42 13.49 0.92
N GLU A 767 32.60 13.29 0.33
CA GLU A 767 33.56 14.38 0.07
C GLU A 767 33.08 15.21 -1.12
N ARG A 768 33.27 16.54 -1.06
CA ARG A 768 32.74 17.44 -2.12
C ARG A 768 33.33 17.18 -3.51
N GLU A 769 34.51 16.59 -3.57
CA GLU A 769 35.23 16.25 -4.82
C GLU A 769 34.61 15.02 -5.53
N GLU A 770 33.73 14.25 -4.85
CA GLU A 770 33.07 13.06 -5.38
C GLU A 770 31.71 13.37 -6.04
N LEU A 771 31.28 14.63 -6.06
CA LEU A 771 29.96 15.07 -6.50
C LEU A 771 29.91 15.53 -7.98
N ASP A 772 30.73 14.97 -8.84
CA ASP A 772 30.88 15.43 -10.24
C ASP A 772 29.99 14.68 -11.27
N SER A 773 29.05 13.81 -10.85
CA SER A 773 28.09 13.19 -11.76
C SER A 773 26.80 14.02 -11.87
N GLU A 774 26.09 13.92 -13.00
CA GLU A 774 24.79 14.63 -13.22
C GLU A 774 23.73 14.24 -12.18
N ASP A 775 23.73 12.97 -11.75
CA ASP A 775 22.83 12.46 -10.70
C ASP A 775 23.16 13.03 -9.30
N GLU A 776 24.45 13.25 -9.01
CA GLU A 776 24.91 13.86 -7.78
C GLU A 776 24.67 15.37 -7.76
N ALA A 777 24.72 16.03 -8.92
CA ALA A 777 24.34 17.43 -9.05
C ALA A 777 22.84 17.65 -8.75
N GLU A 778 21.99 16.71 -9.12
CA GLU A 778 20.55 16.75 -8.79
C GLU A 778 20.33 16.58 -7.28
N LEU A 779 21.01 15.61 -6.65
CA LEU A 779 20.98 15.41 -5.19
C LEU A 779 21.58 16.60 -4.43
N HIS A 780 22.63 17.23 -4.96
CA HIS A 780 23.21 18.44 -4.39
C HIS A 780 22.26 19.64 -4.51
N GLN A 781 21.56 19.81 -5.64
CA GLN A 781 20.54 20.83 -5.79
C GLN A 781 19.38 20.63 -4.79
N VAL A 782 19.00 19.38 -4.54
CA VAL A 782 18.00 19.03 -3.52
C VAL A 782 18.51 19.38 -2.12
N ALA A 783 19.73 19.00 -1.79
CA ALA A 783 20.35 19.35 -0.50
C ALA A 783 20.44 20.87 -0.31
N MET A 784 20.79 21.61 -1.36
CA MET A 784 20.84 23.08 -1.33
C MET A 784 19.47 23.74 -1.19
N ARG A 785 18.40 23.16 -1.80
CA ARG A 785 17.02 23.66 -1.61
C ARG A 785 16.49 23.41 -0.21
N LEU A 786 16.94 22.33 0.45
CA LEU A 786 16.62 22.08 1.86
C LEU A 786 17.34 23.06 2.81
N ILE A 787 18.35 23.80 2.32
CA ILE A 787 19.10 24.82 3.09
C ILE A 787 18.41 26.21 3.03
N THR A 788 17.62 26.47 2.00
CA THR A 788 16.85 27.71 1.85
C THR A 788 15.41 27.55 2.28
#